data_9b6a120b178bbfb3fd9d42f298dabc89
#
_entry.id   9b6a120b178bbfb3fd9d42f298dabc89
#
_cell.length_a   1.000
_cell.length_b   1.000
_cell.length_c   1.000
_cell.angle_alpha   90.00
_cell.angle_beta   90.00
_cell.angle_gamma   90.00
#
_symmetry.space_group_name_H-M   'P 1'
#
loop_
_entity.id
_entity.type
_entity.pdbx_description
1 polymer ?
#
loop_
_entity_poly.entity_id
_entity_poly.type
_entity_poly.pdbx_seq_one_letter_code
_entity_poly.pdbx_strand_id
1 'polypeptide(L)'
;MKKLYLLLIAAMAFVACDNKEPAPESSLKLLGDQSTELHFEGWADFESITFDAPVNWMIIIDDNAEWFKVTPLYGEAGESTISVEVFDYNGEAKREGGFAIVAGDQRIEFTVTQLSSTDPNSDYVYIEDENFEMYLIRMFDSNGDERIDKSEAAKVTKIACSDNEIRSLEGIKNFPALEILDCSYNVIEGTLDLSGMESLKEAYLDHNLYTHINLAGCSNLRIVEANDNVEHTPEYTTIFRTESIDLSGCGELLYLELTDNGITEIDLSECPKLQALRMTWNALKSIDVTKNPELTHFFVRKNPELTGVIDLSNNTKLVEVWCAESKVSGLNLSNDHSSLEKIVSYYSDIESLDLSTCPNLRYLEAHGMKLTSIDLTQCSKLDYLWLKFNAITELDLTNCPEVTEVQVGGNKIGSLDMSHCPNILLLEVANNALTEVNLSGCTRLESLDLSANQLTELDLSDCDKLFSASVSENKLTTLDVSGKPELVVLSCSFNQIAEINTEGCRDLRWLYADNNKLTHLDLRANTKIEELALTNNELEELLVSGLEALSLCEFNGNNLERLDLSGCPSVYELYVHDNPLAYFSVYDCANLYQIDFRRTQLKSMDLSNNKNVAFIFGEENPQLKTIYIHPEAPINTISCDEHVEVYLYDAEEHNDVNSGNWGDEDVNPWDNAA
;
A
#
# COMPACT_ATOMS: atom_id res chain seq x y z
N MET A 1 18.73 70.20 11.61
CA MET A 1 17.79 71.32 11.38
C MET A 1 16.46 71.10 12.10
N LYS A 2 15.98 69.89 12.38
CA LYS A 2 14.75 69.69 13.19
C LYS A 2 14.88 70.07 14.68
N LYS A 3 16.05 69.87 15.31
CA LYS A 3 16.30 70.27 16.72
C LYS A 3 16.26 71.78 16.98
N LEU A 4 16.49 72.58 15.96
CA LEU A 4 16.46 74.09 16.12
C LEU A 4 15.03 74.63 16.08
N TYR A 5 14.07 73.92 15.49
CA TYR A 5 12.68 74.33 15.41
C TYR A 5 11.89 74.07 16.71
N LEU A 6 12.20 73.03 17.45
CA LEU A 6 11.57 72.73 18.74
C LEU A 6 12.03 73.67 19.84
N LEU A 7 13.29 74.12 19.85
CA LEU A 7 13.80 75.15 20.78
C LEU A 7 13.21 76.51 20.53
N LEU A 8 12.82 76.84 19.28
CA LEU A 8 12.19 78.14 18.97
C LEU A 8 10.71 78.22 19.40
N ILE A 9 9.98 77.15 19.43
CA ILE A 9 8.58 77.12 19.90
C ILE A 9 8.53 77.23 21.43
N ALA A 10 9.44 76.66 22.16
CA ALA A 10 9.56 76.79 23.62
C ALA A 10 9.91 78.23 24.05
N ALA A 11 10.65 78.99 23.21
CA ALA A 11 11.02 80.37 23.52
C ALA A 11 9.91 81.40 23.30
N MET A 12 8.85 81.12 22.54
CA MET A 12 7.73 82.02 22.28
C MET A 12 6.58 81.89 23.29
N ALA A 13 6.60 80.94 24.19
CA ALA A 13 5.53 80.83 25.21
C ALA A 13 5.80 81.61 26.52
N PHE A 14 6.93 82.29 26.61
CA PHE A 14 7.36 82.91 27.87
C PHE A 14 7.22 84.47 27.91
N VAL A 15 6.43 85.06 27.04
CA VAL A 15 6.19 86.54 27.12
C VAL A 15 4.71 86.81 27.19
N ALA A 16 4.12 86.64 28.36
CA ALA A 16 2.96 87.41 28.86
C ALA A 16 2.70 86.97 30.31
N CYS A 17 3.25 87.67 31.26
CA CYS A 17 2.78 87.58 32.62
C CYS A 17 2.72 88.96 33.28
N ASP A 18 1.55 89.28 33.73
CA ASP A 18 1.35 90.31 34.70
C ASP A 18 0.72 89.75 35.97
N ASN A 19 1.33 90.10 37.08
CA ASN A 19 0.98 89.95 38.49
C ASN A 19 -0.31 89.24 38.89
N LYS A 20 -0.20 88.12 39.54
CA LYS A 20 -1.10 87.65 40.60
C LYS A 20 -0.31 86.93 41.69
N GLU A 21 -0.86 87.02 42.95
CA GLU A 21 -0.33 86.40 44.16
C GLU A 21 0.09 84.88 44.00
N PRO A 22 1.04 84.40 44.76
CA PRO A 22 1.44 83.00 44.66
C PRO A 22 0.29 82.12 45.08
N ALA A 23 -0.25 81.41 44.10
CA ALA A 23 -1.08 80.26 44.33
C ALA A 23 -0.25 79.19 45.07
N PRO A 24 -0.86 78.33 45.87
CA PRO A 24 -0.11 77.23 46.55
C PRO A 24 0.67 76.47 45.49
N GLU A 25 1.92 76.16 45.85
CA GLU A 25 2.84 75.43 44.98
C GLU A 25 2.21 74.07 44.56
N SER A 26 1.45 74.09 43.47
CA SER A 26 1.01 72.89 42.82
C SER A 26 2.25 72.28 42.17
N SER A 27 2.60 71.06 42.57
CA SER A 27 3.71 70.29 42.01
C SER A 27 3.25 69.34 40.93
N LEU A 28 4.04 69.16 39.89
CA LEU A 28 3.85 68.13 38.91
C LEU A 28 3.89 66.80 39.67
N LYS A 29 2.81 66.01 39.59
CA LYS A 29 2.68 64.70 40.33
C LYS A 29 1.86 63.70 39.56
N LEU A 30 2.21 62.43 39.71
CA LEU A 30 1.40 61.33 39.24
C LEU A 30 0.13 61.21 40.10
N LEU A 31 -0.95 60.76 39.48
CA LEU A 31 -2.23 60.50 40.14
C LEU A 31 -2.46 59.00 40.26
N GLY A 32 -2.79 58.53 41.49
CA GLY A 32 -2.92 57.11 41.76
C GLY A 32 -1.58 56.43 42.06
N ASP A 33 -1.58 55.10 42.13
CA ASP A 33 -0.41 54.26 42.41
C ASP A 33 0.34 53.89 41.10
N GLN A 34 0.81 54.89 40.36
CA GLN A 34 1.48 54.73 39.06
C GLN A 34 3.00 54.64 39.22
N SER A 35 3.63 53.74 38.44
CA SER A 35 5.09 53.59 38.39
C SER A 35 5.71 54.52 37.36
N THR A 36 6.95 54.93 37.62
CA THR A 36 7.84 55.59 36.65
C THR A 36 8.71 54.56 35.89
N GLU A 37 8.64 53.29 36.24
CA GLU A 37 9.28 52.19 35.54
C GLU A 37 8.15 51.39 34.86
N LEU A 38 8.09 51.45 33.51
CA LEU A 38 7.09 50.80 32.70
C LEU A 38 7.73 49.55 32.08
N HIS A 39 7.08 48.41 32.26
CA HIS A 39 7.55 47.16 31.76
C HIS A 39 6.54 46.57 30.79
N PHE A 40 6.98 46.26 29.59
CA PHE A 40 6.19 45.65 28.54
C PHE A 40 6.79 44.33 28.12
N GLU A 41 5.94 43.41 27.77
CA GLU A 41 6.31 42.18 27.10
C GLU A 41 6.71 42.44 25.63
N GLY A 42 7.08 41.40 24.89
CA GLY A 42 7.53 41.49 23.51
C GLY A 42 6.47 41.90 22.49
N TRP A 43 5.25 42.09 22.89
CA TRP A 43 4.08 42.36 22.02
C TRP A 43 3.67 43.85 22.07
N ALA A 44 2.88 44.24 21.07
CA ALA A 44 2.24 45.56 21.07
C ALA A 44 1.29 45.68 22.27
N ASP A 45 1.50 46.76 23.05
CA ASP A 45 0.71 47.06 24.25
C ASP A 45 0.74 48.55 24.56
N PHE A 46 -0.09 49.01 25.49
CA PHE A 46 -0.09 50.36 25.93
C PHE A 46 -0.38 50.52 27.42
N GLU A 47 0.17 51.56 28.03
CA GLU A 47 -0.10 51.93 29.40
C GLU A 47 -0.51 53.42 29.48
N SER A 48 -1.51 53.69 30.31
CA SER A 48 -2.04 55.07 30.48
C SER A 48 -1.51 55.67 31.77
N ILE A 49 -0.94 56.87 31.67
CA ILE A 49 -0.37 57.61 32.79
C ILE A 49 -1.15 58.88 33.01
N THR A 50 -1.70 59.03 34.21
CA THR A 50 -2.48 60.24 34.60
C THR A 50 -1.68 61.04 35.61
N PHE A 51 -1.61 62.36 35.41
CA PHE A 51 -0.84 63.32 36.23
C PHE A 51 -1.55 64.66 36.32
N ASP A 52 -1.16 65.41 37.32
CA ASP A 52 -1.60 66.79 37.51
C ASP A 52 -0.42 67.73 37.31
N ALA A 53 -0.54 68.68 36.35
CA ALA A 53 0.52 69.61 35.95
C ALA A 53 0.20 71.01 36.38
N PRO A 54 1.09 71.71 37.08
CA PRO A 54 0.86 73.05 37.55
C PRO A 54 0.79 74.14 36.45
N VAL A 55 1.40 73.86 35.32
CA VAL A 55 1.46 74.70 34.12
C VAL A 55 1.37 73.82 32.88
N ASN A 56 1.29 74.39 31.69
CA ASN A 56 1.33 73.65 30.43
C ASN A 56 2.56 72.71 30.41
N TRP A 57 2.36 71.54 29.91
CA TRP A 57 3.35 70.49 29.95
C TRP A 57 3.71 69.94 28.56
N MET A 58 4.84 69.29 28.46
CA MET A 58 5.29 68.56 27.25
C MET A 58 6.01 67.27 27.60
N ILE A 59 6.01 66.33 26.63
CA ILE A 59 6.78 65.12 26.67
C ILE A 59 8.11 65.34 25.94
N ILE A 60 9.19 64.86 26.57
CA ILE A 60 10.52 64.77 25.95
C ILE A 60 10.88 63.30 25.91
N ILE A 61 11.02 62.71 24.73
CA ILE A 61 11.40 61.32 24.52
C ILE A 61 12.90 61.27 24.24
N ASP A 62 13.60 60.30 24.80
CA ASP A 62 15.04 60.08 24.62
C ASP A 62 15.39 59.80 23.13
N ASP A 63 16.59 60.25 22.73
CA ASP A 63 17.06 60.15 21.32
C ASP A 63 17.09 58.71 20.76
N ASN A 64 17.12 57.69 21.63
CA ASN A 64 17.21 56.25 21.27
C ASN A 64 15.87 55.50 21.43
N ALA A 65 14.76 56.22 21.63
CA ALA A 65 13.47 55.63 21.99
C ALA A 65 12.41 55.82 20.86
N GLU A 66 12.82 55.68 19.60
CA GLU A 66 11.90 55.70 18.45
C GLU A 66 10.96 54.46 18.36
N TRP A 67 11.15 53.49 19.21
CA TRP A 67 10.46 52.21 19.22
C TRP A 67 9.18 52.16 20.08
N PHE A 68 8.89 53.24 20.82
CA PHE A 68 7.62 53.45 21.51
C PHE A 68 7.08 54.86 21.21
N LYS A 69 5.79 55.07 21.46
CA LYS A 69 5.12 56.29 21.19
C LYS A 69 4.42 56.80 22.44
N VAL A 70 4.47 58.07 22.69
CA VAL A 70 3.72 58.74 23.76
C VAL A 70 2.72 59.72 23.16
N THR A 71 1.47 59.64 23.60
CA THR A 71 0.39 60.49 23.05
C THR A 71 -0.56 60.94 24.15
N PRO A 72 -0.91 62.24 24.25
CA PRO A 72 -0.40 63.40 23.49
C PRO A 72 0.99 63.80 23.95
N LEU A 73 1.73 64.57 23.10
CA LEU A 73 3.07 65.09 23.42
C LEU A 73 3.10 66.41 24.22
N TYR A 74 2.00 67.06 24.36
CA TYR A 74 1.85 68.29 25.13
C TYR A 74 0.38 68.56 25.52
N GLY A 75 0.15 69.40 26.54
CA GLY A 75 -1.18 69.76 27.01
C GLY A 75 -1.18 70.95 27.91
N GLU A 76 -2.38 71.33 28.37
CA GLU A 76 -2.59 72.49 29.26
C GLU A 76 -2.43 72.11 30.73
N ALA A 77 -2.31 73.07 31.61
CA ALA A 77 -2.25 72.88 33.06
C ALA A 77 -3.50 72.17 33.59
N GLY A 78 -3.29 71.31 34.59
CA GLY A 78 -4.33 70.51 35.23
C GLY A 78 -4.14 69.02 35.04
N GLU A 79 -5.17 68.22 35.37
CA GLU A 79 -5.16 66.76 35.22
C GLU A 79 -5.13 66.35 33.74
N SER A 80 -4.22 65.48 33.40
CA SER A 80 -3.97 64.96 32.04
C SER A 80 -3.61 63.57 32.03
N THR A 81 -3.96 62.83 30.95
CA THR A 81 -3.60 61.43 30.73
C THR A 81 -2.84 61.34 29.41
N ILE A 82 -1.74 60.59 29.45
CA ILE A 82 -0.98 60.19 28.27
C ILE A 82 -1.06 58.69 28.13
N SER A 83 -0.92 58.19 26.90
CA SER A 83 -0.74 56.77 26.58
C SER A 83 0.69 56.56 26.11
N VAL A 84 1.36 55.54 26.66
CA VAL A 84 2.64 55.03 26.18
C VAL A 84 2.36 53.73 25.45
N GLU A 85 2.64 53.68 24.17
CA GLU A 85 2.34 52.58 23.26
C GLU A 85 3.64 51.97 22.76
N VAL A 86 3.81 50.66 22.90
CA VAL A 86 4.92 49.86 22.33
C VAL A 86 4.44 49.00 21.16
N PHE A 87 5.37 48.59 20.30
CA PHE A 87 5.10 47.74 19.14
C PHE A 87 5.78 46.42 19.31
N ASP A 88 5.31 45.38 18.59
CA ASP A 88 5.90 44.04 18.60
C ASP A 88 7.42 44.09 18.46
N TYR A 89 8.09 43.28 19.27
CA TYR A 89 9.53 43.21 19.31
C TYR A 89 10.05 41.80 19.50
N ASN A 90 10.76 41.29 18.51
CA ASN A 90 11.38 39.96 18.46
C ASN A 90 12.92 40.02 18.36
N GLY A 91 13.56 41.06 18.85
CA GLY A 91 15.02 41.20 18.85
C GLY A 91 15.70 40.25 19.84
N GLU A 92 17.05 40.15 19.78
CA GLU A 92 17.82 39.21 20.60
C GLU A 92 17.89 39.55 22.11
N ALA A 93 17.58 40.76 22.50
CA ALA A 93 17.65 41.21 23.89
C ALA A 93 16.61 42.26 24.20
N LYS A 94 16.25 42.42 25.50
CA LYS A 94 15.36 43.51 25.92
C LYS A 94 15.86 44.86 25.43
N ARG A 95 14.94 45.80 25.18
CA ARG A 95 15.25 47.18 24.85
C ARG A 95 14.77 48.10 25.95
N GLU A 96 15.55 49.20 26.16
CA GLU A 96 15.26 50.22 27.19
C GLU A 96 15.35 51.59 26.58
N GLY A 97 14.45 52.46 26.99
CA GLY A 97 14.38 53.88 26.58
C GLY A 97 13.70 54.69 27.67
N GLY A 98 13.61 56.00 27.47
CA GLY A 98 12.96 56.83 28.44
C GLY A 98 12.22 58.03 27.83
N PHE A 99 11.36 58.60 28.63
CA PHE A 99 10.73 59.87 28.34
C PHE A 99 10.51 60.67 29.63
N ALA A 100 10.27 61.93 29.50
CA ALA A 100 9.95 62.76 30.66
C ALA A 100 8.72 63.64 30.42
N ILE A 101 7.92 63.79 31.46
CA ILE A 101 6.88 64.83 31.54
C ILE A 101 7.54 66.06 32.10
N VAL A 102 7.48 67.20 31.38
CA VAL A 102 8.09 68.44 31.77
C VAL A 102 7.01 69.52 31.88
N ALA A 103 6.89 70.19 33.05
CA ALA A 103 5.96 71.25 33.30
C ALA A 103 6.68 72.42 34.01
N GLY A 104 7.05 73.44 33.24
CA GLY A 104 7.94 74.53 33.72
C GLY A 104 9.36 73.99 34.03
N ASP A 105 9.79 74.16 35.28
CA ASP A 105 11.07 73.65 35.82
C ASP A 105 10.94 72.30 36.52
N GLN A 106 9.74 71.74 36.55
CA GLN A 106 9.50 70.43 37.14
C GLN A 106 9.52 69.30 36.07
N ARG A 107 10.04 68.11 36.45
CA ARG A 107 10.22 66.95 35.55
C ARG A 107 9.95 65.70 36.28
N ILE A 108 9.22 64.76 35.65
CA ILE A 108 9.12 63.36 36.06
C ILE A 108 9.69 62.51 34.93
N GLU A 109 10.64 61.67 35.23
CA GLU A 109 11.29 60.81 34.28
C GLU A 109 10.69 59.41 34.35
N PHE A 110 10.52 58.77 33.18
CA PHE A 110 10.04 57.43 33.03
C PHE A 110 11.10 56.59 32.31
N THR A 111 11.24 55.35 32.77
CA THR A 111 11.97 54.32 32.06
C THR A 111 10.99 53.36 31.45
N VAL A 112 11.13 53.08 30.15
CA VAL A 112 10.34 52.12 29.43
C VAL A 112 11.25 50.93 29.09
N THR A 113 10.89 49.76 29.55
CA THR A 113 11.57 48.47 29.22
C THR A 113 10.61 47.61 28.47
N GLN A 114 11.07 47.03 27.35
CA GLN A 114 10.32 46.00 26.63
C GLN A 114 11.16 44.78 26.46
N LEU A 115 10.65 43.62 26.86
CA LEU A 115 11.25 42.32 26.60
C LEU A 115 11.14 41.98 25.11
N SER A 116 11.92 41.02 24.66
CA SER A 116 11.69 40.37 23.36
C SER A 116 10.52 39.37 23.50
N SER A 117 9.77 39.13 22.46
CA SER A 117 8.77 38.06 22.42
C SER A 117 9.40 36.70 22.63
N THR A 118 10.70 36.56 22.32
CA THR A 118 11.49 35.32 22.53
C THR A 118 12.29 35.34 23.86
N ASP A 119 12.11 36.34 24.73
CA ASP A 119 12.83 36.44 26.01
C ASP A 119 12.37 35.31 26.95
N PRO A 120 13.30 34.50 27.51
CA PRO A 120 12.93 33.42 28.44
C PRO A 120 12.26 33.93 29.73
N ASN A 121 12.34 35.24 30.05
CA ASN A 121 11.65 35.81 31.17
C ASN A 121 10.26 36.40 30.83
N SER A 122 9.85 36.38 29.57
CA SER A 122 8.48 36.71 29.20
C SER A 122 7.49 35.78 29.90
N ASP A 123 6.37 36.26 30.33
CA ASP A 123 5.27 35.45 30.90
C ASP A 123 4.52 34.65 29.81
N TYR A 124 4.64 35.07 28.56
CA TYR A 124 3.98 34.44 27.41
C TYR A 124 4.92 33.49 26.67
N VAL A 125 4.33 32.52 25.97
CA VAL A 125 5.02 31.58 25.07
C VAL A 125 5.07 32.19 23.68
N TYR A 126 6.27 32.28 23.10
CA TYR A 126 6.42 32.64 21.70
C TYR A 126 6.14 31.41 20.82
N ILE A 127 5.24 31.56 19.86
CA ILE A 127 4.89 30.59 18.84
C ILE A 127 5.17 31.23 17.48
N GLU A 128 5.99 30.59 16.65
CA GLU A 128 6.42 31.13 15.36
C GLU A 128 5.33 31.04 14.27
N ASP A 129 4.61 29.91 14.26
CA ASP A 129 3.62 29.59 13.23
C ASP A 129 2.23 30.10 13.62
N GLU A 130 1.63 30.94 12.78
CA GLU A 130 0.33 31.57 13.04
C GLU A 130 -0.81 30.53 13.17
N ASN A 131 -0.78 29.44 12.40
CA ASN A 131 -1.79 28.39 12.46
C ASN A 131 -1.68 27.60 13.76
N PHE A 132 -0.45 27.33 14.19
CA PHE A 132 -0.19 26.68 15.46
C PHE A 132 -0.59 27.57 16.64
N GLU A 133 -0.24 28.86 16.60
CA GLU A 133 -0.65 29.84 17.59
C GLU A 133 -2.18 29.95 17.71
N MET A 134 -2.87 30.11 16.57
CA MET A 134 -4.35 30.15 16.54
C MET A 134 -4.98 28.87 17.09
N TYR A 135 -4.40 27.70 16.80
CA TYR A 135 -4.86 26.45 17.38
C TYR A 135 -4.72 26.45 18.90
N LEU A 136 -3.55 26.85 19.42
CA LEU A 136 -3.26 26.87 20.85
C LEU A 136 -4.18 27.85 21.59
N ILE A 137 -4.34 29.07 21.11
CA ILE A 137 -5.25 30.07 21.65
C ILE A 137 -6.68 29.50 21.72
N ARG A 138 -7.19 28.99 20.61
CA ARG A 138 -8.55 28.41 20.57
C ARG A 138 -8.77 27.32 21.60
N MET A 139 -7.75 26.53 21.89
CA MET A 139 -7.87 25.35 22.75
C MET A 139 -7.49 25.58 24.21
N PHE A 140 -6.57 26.49 24.50
CA PHE A 140 -5.91 26.55 25.79
C PHE A 140 -5.86 27.96 26.43
N ASP A 141 -6.14 29.04 25.70
CA ASP A 141 -6.33 30.38 26.28
C ASP A 141 -7.54 30.36 27.22
N SER A 142 -7.25 30.33 28.52
CA SER A 142 -8.27 30.22 29.57
C SER A 142 -8.68 31.54 30.16
N ASN A 143 -7.85 32.60 29.96
CA ASN A 143 -8.07 33.94 30.48
C ASN A 143 -8.71 34.87 29.44
N GLY A 144 -8.66 34.49 28.13
CA GLY A 144 -9.28 35.19 27.02
C GLY A 144 -8.50 36.45 26.57
N ASP A 145 -7.16 36.40 26.76
CA ASP A 145 -6.27 37.53 26.35
C ASP A 145 -5.70 37.35 24.94
N GLU A 146 -6.14 36.31 24.21
CA GLU A 146 -5.71 35.95 22.84
C GLU A 146 -4.22 35.58 22.76
N ARG A 147 -3.65 34.99 23.84
CA ARG A 147 -2.27 34.55 23.95
C ARG A 147 -2.17 33.25 24.77
N ILE A 148 -1.01 32.68 24.80
CA ILE A 148 -0.71 31.54 25.68
C ILE A 148 0.35 31.95 26.67
N ASP A 149 -0.02 32.03 27.94
CA ASP A 149 0.93 32.27 29.01
C ASP A 149 1.57 30.96 29.51
N LYS A 150 2.71 31.07 30.20
CA LYS A 150 3.45 29.89 30.74
C LYS A 150 2.62 29.10 31.75
N SER A 151 1.66 29.73 32.45
CA SER A 151 0.83 29.06 33.43
C SER A 151 -0.28 28.24 32.76
N GLU A 152 -0.70 28.61 31.58
CA GLU A 152 -1.61 27.86 30.72
C GLU A 152 -0.87 26.72 30.04
N ALA A 153 0.28 27.00 29.41
CA ALA A 153 1.12 26.01 28.75
C ALA A 153 1.52 24.87 29.72
N ALA A 154 1.82 25.20 31.00
CA ALA A 154 2.20 24.22 32.02
C ALA A 154 1.07 23.22 32.39
N LYS A 155 -0.18 23.49 32.01
CA LYS A 155 -1.33 22.60 32.27
C LYS A 155 -1.67 21.70 31.10
N VAL A 156 -1.13 21.98 29.92
CA VAL A 156 -1.44 21.24 28.69
C VAL A 156 -0.72 19.90 28.70
N THR A 157 -1.50 18.83 28.69
CA THR A 157 -1.00 17.46 28.63
C THR A 157 -1.18 16.81 27.26
N LYS A 158 -2.00 17.40 26.40
CA LYS A 158 -2.26 16.90 25.04
C LYS A 158 -2.42 18.04 24.06
N ILE A 159 -1.70 17.98 22.97
CA ILE A 159 -1.87 18.81 21.76
C ILE A 159 -2.25 17.86 20.62
N ALA A 160 -3.39 18.11 19.95
CA ALA A 160 -3.87 17.35 18.79
C ALA A 160 -4.24 18.33 17.67
N CYS A 161 -3.19 18.81 17.00
CA CYS A 161 -3.28 19.85 15.96
C CYS A 161 -3.13 19.29 14.54
N SER A 162 -3.61 18.06 14.31
CA SER A 162 -3.56 17.45 12.99
C SER A 162 -4.43 18.19 11.97
N ASP A 163 -3.99 18.25 10.69
CA ASP A 163 -4.74 18.87 9.57
C ASP A 163 -5.06 20.37 9.79
N ASN A 164 -4.04 21.16 10.18
CA ASN A 164 -4.15 22.59 10.44
C ASN A 164 -3.18 23.45 9.60
N GLU A 165 -2.56 22.90 8.55
CA GLU A 165 -1.59 23.60 7.67
C GLU A 165 -0.40 24.23 8.44
N ILE A 166 -0.01 23.64 9.56
CA ILE A 166 1.10 24.11 10.42
C ILE A 166 2.43 23.82 9.72
N ARG A 167 3.35 24.80 9.75
CA ARG A 167 4.69 24.71 9.15
C ARG A 167 5.82 24.59 10.17
N SER A 168 5.59 25.00 11.41
CA SER A 168 6.57 24.99 12.50
C SER A 168 5.89 24.72 13.84
N LEU A 169 6.56 23.95 14.70
CA LEU A 169 6.17 23.78 16.10
C LEU A 169 7.13 24.53 17.03
N GLU A 170 7.86 25.54 16.53
CA GLU A 170 8.70 26.37 17.40
C GLU A 170 7.87 26.95 18.55
N GLY A 171 8.37 26.82 19.78
CA GLY A 171 7.62 27.14 20.99
C GLY A 171 7.04 25.94 21.73
N ILE A 172 6.97 24.75 21.11
CA ILE A 172 6.40 23.51 21.73
C ILE A 172 7.10 23.12 23.04
N LYS A 173 8.38 23.43 23.20
CA LYS A 173 9.15 23.09 24.42
C LYS A 173 8.71 23.88 25.66
N ASN A 174 7.88 24.90 25.51
CA ASN A 174 7.29 25.64 26.63
C ASN A 174 6.07 24.91 27.25
N PHE A 175 5.74 23.71 26.77
CA PHE A 175 4.65 22.86 27.31
C PHE A 175 5.23 21.68 28.14
N PRO A 176 5.76 21.91 29.35
CA PRO A 176 6.54 20.93 30.10
C PRO A 176 5.72 19.71 30.56
N ALA A 177 4.39 19.80 30.63
CA ALA A 177 3.51 18.71 31.04
C ALA A 177 2.95 17.91 29.84
N LEU A 178 3.39 18.21 28.60
CA LEU A 178 2.86 17.58 27.40
C LEU A 178 3.20 16.08 27.40
N GLU A 179 2.18 15.25 27.36
CA GLU A 179 2.27 13.78 27.33
C GLU A 179 1.99 13.22 25.94
N ILE A 180 1.09 13.85 25.17
CA ILE A 180 0.65 13.39 23.86
C ILE A 180 0.72 14.56 22.87
N LEU A 181 1.48 14.38 21.80
CA LEU A 181 1.56 15.27 20.67
C LEU A 181 1.04 14.55 19.42
N ASP A 182 0.00 15.09 18.80
CA ASP A 182 -0.46 14.70 17.47
C ASP A 182 -0.44 15.94 16.58
N CYS A 183 0.53 16.00 15.68
CA CYS A 183 0.67 17.02 14.65
C CYS A 183 0.71 16.41 13.24
N SER A 184 0.11 15.24 13.08
CA SER A 184 0.00 14.55 11.80
C SER A 184 -0.74 15.37 10.75
N TYR A 185 -0.54 15.07 9.46
CA TYR A 185 -1.20 15.73 8.33
C TYR A 185 -1.03 17.27 8.34
N ASN A 186 0.20 17.74 8.55
CA ASN A 186 0.58 19.13 8.44
C ASN A 186 1.66 19.31 7.34
N VAL A 187 2.25 20.47 7.26
CA VAL A 187 3.32 20.79 6.30
C VAL A 187 4.59 21.26 7.04
N ILE A 188 4.87 20.64 8.19
CA ILE A 188 6.00 21.01 9.04
C ILE A 188 7.29 20.60 8.33
N GLU A 189 8.18 21.57 8.12
CA GLU A 189 9.42 21.41 7.36
C GLU A 189 10.65 21.43 8.28
N GLY A 190 11.79 20.92 7.76
CA GLY A 190 13.09 21.02 8.41
C GLY A 190 13.25 20.08 9.61
N THR A 191 13.85 20.58 10.68
CA THR A 191 14.11 19.80 11.90
C THR A 191 12.98 19.99 12.90
N LEU A 192 12.31 18.90 13.26
CA LEU A 192 11.43 18.87 14.44
C LEU A 192 12.27 18.59 15.68
N ASP A 193 12.36 19.57 16.58
CA ASP A 193 13.12 19.42 17.84
C ASP A 193 12.20 19.32 19.06
N LEU A 194 12.00 18.08 19.53
CA LEU A 194 11.26 17.75 20.76
C LEU A 194 12.21 17.30 21.88
N SER A 195 13.54 17.49 21.72
CA SER A 195 14.52 17.01 22.68
C SER A 195 14.29 17.55 24.10
N GLY A 196 14.47 16.69 25.10
CA GLY A 196 14.31 17.02 26.52
C GLY A 196 12.87 17.15 26.99
N MET A 197 11.85 16.83 26.17
CA MET A 197 10.46 16.80 26.60
C MET A 197 10.18 15.51 27.41
N GLU A 198 10.65 15.50 28.66
CA GLU A 198 10.62 14.30 29.52
C GLU A 198 9.20 13.78 29.78
N SER A 199 8.17 14.65 29.77
CA SER A 199 6.78 14.22 29.99
C SER A 199 6.15 13.53 28.79
N LEU A 200 6.73 13.68 27.58
CA LEU A 200 6.17 13.15 26.35
C LEU A 200 6.17 11.62 26.34
N LYS A 201 5.01 11.02 26.05
CA LYS A 201 4.77 9.58 26.01
C LYS A 201 4.43 9.09 24.63
N GLU A 202 3.71 9.89 23.84
CA GLU A 202 3.23 9.54 22.52
C GLU A 202 3.45 10.71 21.57
N ALA A 203 4.04 10.42 20.40
CA ALA A 203 4.28 11.38 19.34
C ALA A 203 3.78 10.83 18.00
N TYR A 204 2.72 11.44 17.46
CA TYR A 204 2.11 11.16 16.17
C TYR A 204 2.49 12.28 15.19
N LEU A 205 3.40 11.96 14.27
CA LEU A 205 4.13 12.90 13.42
C LEU A 205 3.96 12.60 11.93
N ASP A 206 2.99 11.78 11.56
CA ASP A 206 2.79 11.27 10.20
C ASP A 206 2.46 12.39 9.21
N HIS A 207 2.75 12.14 7.92
CA HIS A 207 2.34 13.02 6.82
C HIS A 207 2.77 14.49 7.00
N ASN A 208 4.09 14.69 7.16
CA ASN A 208 4.74 16.00 7.24
C ASN A 208 5.95 16.05 6.28
N LEU A 209 6.76 17.08 6.40
CA LEU A 209 7.91 17.32 5.54
C LEU A 209 9.23 17.47 6.33
N TYR A 210 9.35 16.78 7.45
CA TYR A 210 10.56 16.83 8.27
C TYR A 210 11.78 16.33 7.48
N THR A 211 12.94 16.96 7.70
CA THR A 211 14.23 16.40 7.29
C THR A 211 14.87 15.61 8.42
N HIS A 212 14.69 16.08 9.66
CA HIS A 212 15.27 15.45 10.87
C HIS A 212 14.25 15.52 12.00
N ILE A 213 14.19 14.46 12.82
CA ILE A 213 13.37 14.40 14.04
C ILE A 213 14.30 14.19 15.22
N ASN A 214 14.28 15.13 16.17
CA ASN A 214 15.09 15.06 17.37
C ASN A 214 14.20 14.79 18.60
N LEU A 215 14.30 13.59 19.16
CA LEU A 215 13.58 13.12 20.36
C LEU A 215 14.55 12.85 21.51
N ALA A 216 15.81 13.29 21.41
CA ALA A 216 16.82 13.03 22.42
C ALA A 216 16.37 13.46 23.82
N GLY A 217 16.47 12.60 24.81
CA GLY A 217 16.08 12.87 26.19
C GLY A 217 14.58 12.83 26.48
N CYS A 218 13.73 12.38 25.55
CA CYS A 218 12.33 12.10 25.82
C CYS A 218 12.19 10.79 26.60
N SER A 219 12.61 10.81 27.86
CA SER A 219 12.85 9.60 28.68
C SER A 219 11.61 8.76 29.00
N ASN A 220 10.39 9.32 28.87
CA ASN A 220 9.13 8.61 29.07
C ASN A 220 8.41 8.25 27.76
N LEU A 221 9.03 8.51 26.61
CA LEU A 221 8.45 8.26 25.30
C LEU A 221 8.26 6.77 25.04
N ARG A 222 7.06 6.38 24.62
CA ARG A 222 6.64 4.99 24.40
C ARG A 222 6.21 4.69 22.97
N ILE A 223 5.63 5.67 22.29
CA ILE A 223 5.08 5.52 20.94
C ILE A 223 5.59 6.67 20.09
N VAL A 224 6.15 6.32 18.94
CA VAL A 224 6.50 7.25 17.87
C VAL A 224 5.93 6.70 16.58
N GLU A 225 5.06 7.46 15.93
CA GLU A 225 4.59 7.24 14.58
C GLU A 225 4.98 8.46 13.73
N ALA A 226 5.81 8.24 12.72
CA ALA A 226 6.30 9.28 11.82
C ALA A 226 6.39 8.73 10.40
N ASN A 227 5.26 8.22 9.91
CA ASN A 227 5.13 7.61 8.60
C ASN A 227 4.89 8.66 7.51
N ASP A 228 5.14 8.29 6.25
CA ASP A 228 4.76 9.08 5.06
C ASP A 228 5.23 10.54 5.11
N ASN A 229 6.44 10.78 5.64
CA ASN A 229 7.03 12.10 5.61
C ASN A 229 7.71 12.32 4.25
N VAL A 230 6.87 12.47 3.22
CA VAL A 230 7.24 12.52 1.81
C VAL A 230 6.58 13.71 1.11
N GLU A 231 7.24 14.22 0.09
CA GLU A 231 6.66 15.18 -0.82
C GLU A 231 6.30 14.54 -2.14
N HIS A 232 5.07 14.69 -2.60
CA HIS A 232 4.62 14.27 -3.91
C HIS A 232 4.70 15.43 -4.90
N THR A 233 5.60 15.33 -5.88
CA THR A 233 5.70 16.34 -6.93
C THR A 233 4.56 16.21 -7.94
N PRO A 234 4.24 17.29 -8.70
CA PRO A 234 3.23 17.24 -9.76
C PRO A 234 3.50 16.18 -10.86
N GLU A 235 4.77 15.75 -11.01
CA GLU A 235 5.18 14.71 -11.95
C GLU A 235 5.03 13.29 -11.37
N TYR A 236 4.35 13.12 -10.23
CA TYR A 236 4.19 11.84 -9.51
C TYR A 236 5.52 11.23 -9.00
N THR A 237 6.53 12.07 -8.78
CA THR A 237 7.77 11.64 -8.12
C THR A 237 7.63 11.83 -6.61
N THR A 238 7.89 10.77 -5.85
CA THR A 238 7.94 10.83 -4.37
C THR A 238 9.34 11.25 -3.93
N ILE A 239 9.43 12.28 -3.11
CA ILE A 239 10.67 12.72 -2.47
C ILE A 239 10.56 12.38 -0.98
N PHE A 240 11.37 11.44 -0.53
CA PHE A 240 11.49 11.11 0.88
C PHE A 240 12.22 12.24 1.62
N ARG A 241 11.62 12.76 2.68
CA ARG A 241 12.13 13.94 3.38
C ARG A 241 12.89 13.60 4.66
N THR A 242 12.37 12.69 5.50
CA THR A 242 13.02 12.37 6.76
C THR A 242 14.25 11.50 6.53
N GLU A 243 15.42 12.06 6.78
CA GLU A 243 16.73 11.42 6.59
C GLU A 243 17.23 10.76 7.89
N SER A 244 16.88 11.29 9.06
CA SER A 244 17.34 10.79 10.35
C SER A 244 16.39 11.11 11.51
N ILE A 245 16.50 10.30 12.56
CA ILE A 245 15.83 10.49 13.85
C ILE A 245 16.83 10.25 14.99
N ASP A 246 16.83 11.11 16.01
CA ASP A 246 17.62 10.94 17.22
C ASP A 246 16.72 10.43 18.36
N LEU A 247 17.02 9.23 18.85
CA LEU A 247 16.31 8.53 19.91
C LEU A 247 17.15 8.38 21.19
N SER A 248 18.26 9.14 21.32
CA SER A 248 19.14 9.09 22.49
C SER A 248 18.35 9.37 23.76
N GLY A 249 18.46 8.50 24.77
CA GLY A 249 17.73 8.61 26.05
C GLY A 249 16.26 8.18 26.02
N CYS A 250 15.75 7.61 24.91
CA CYS A 250 14.37 7.11 24.81
C CYS A 250 14.23 5.68 25.35
N GLY A 251 14.68 5.43 26.59
CA GLY A 251 14.75 4.08 27.19
C GLY A 251 13.42 3.38 27.44
N GLU A 252 12.31 4.09 27.40
CA GLU A 252 10.95 3.55 27.59
C GLU A 252 10.22 3.26 26.25
N LEU A 253 10.87 3.50 25.09
CA LEU A 253 10.26 3.35 23.78
C LEU A 253 9.84 1.89 23.52
N LEU A 254 8.56 1.70 23.15
CA LEU A 254 7.94 0.41 22.88
C LEU A 254 7.63 0.21 21.40
N TYR A 255 7.12 1.26 20.72
CA TYR A 255 6.65 1.22 19.34
C TYR A 255 7.29 2.35 18.53
N LEU A 256 7.92 1.98 17.43
CA LEU A 256 8.55 2.91 16.50
C LEU A 256 8.10 2.58 15.08
N GLU A 257 7.34 3.49 14.48
CA GLU A 257 6.91 3.39 13.08
C GLU A 257 7.46 4.55 12.27
N LEU A 258 8.23 4.23 11.23
CA LEU A 258 8.95 5.16 10.36
C LEU A 258 8.81 4.72 8.89
N THR A 259 7.64 4.23 8.52
CA THR A 259 7.36 3.73 7.16
C THR A 259 7.34 4.90 6.16
N ASP A 260 7.77 4.64 4.92
CA ASP A 260 7.79 5.63 3.82
C ASP A 260 8.55 6.92 4.18
N ASN A 261 9.85 6.75 4.49
CA ASN A 261 10.79 7.83 4.78
C ASN A 261 12.10 7.64 3.99
N GLY A 262 13.04 8.53 4.15
CA GLY A 262 14.37 8.47 3.51
C GLY A 262 15.48 8.05 4.46
N ILE A 263 15.17 7.37 5.56
CA ILE A 263 16.13 7.05 6.63
C ILE A 263 17.20 6.08 6.13
N THR A 264 18.46 6.47 6.24
CA THR A 264 19.61 5.66 5.81
C THR A 264 20.29 4.89 6.92
N GLU A 265 20.17 5.37 8.15
CA GLU A 265 20.74 4.77 9.37
C GLU A 265 19.89 5.14 10.59
N ILE A 266 19.91 4.30 11.61
CA ILE A 266 19.22 4.52 12.88
C ILE A 266 20.01 3.88 14.02
N ASP A 267 20.12 4.58 15.15
CA ASP A 267 20.67 4.05 16.40
C ASP A 267 19.54 3.71 17.37
N LEU A 268 19.40 2.42 17.68
CA LEU A 268 18.40 1.87 18.60
C LEU A 268 19.04 1.38 19.93
N SER A 269 20.32 1.67 20.14
CA SER A 269 21.09 1.12 21.27
C SER A 269 20.58 1.56 22.66
N GLU A 270 19.90 2.72 22.71
CA GLU A 270 19.29 3.27 23.93
C GLU A 270 17.80 2.98 24.08
N CYS A 271 17.22 2.12 23.21
CA CYS A 271 15.80 1.72 23.24
C CYS A 271 15.61 0.24 23.64
N PRO A 272 16.07 -0.23 24.82
CA PRO A 272 16.11 -1.65 25.17
C PRO A 272 14.72 -2.29 25.36
N LYS A 273 13.66 -1.48 25.49
CA LYS A 273 12.27 -1.96 25.66
C LYS A 273 11.49 -2.03 24.36
N LEU A 274 12.11 -1.71 23.22
CA LEU A 274 11.45 -1.69 21.93
C LEU A 274 10.85 -3.05 21.60
N GLN A 275 9.52 -3.07 21.34
CA GLN A 275 8.74 -4.27 21.03
C GLN A 275 8.37 -4.35 19.54
N ALA A 276 8.12 -3.23 18.90
CA ALA A 276 7.82 -3.18 17.48
C ALA A 276 8.65 -2.11 16.78
N LEU A 277 9.29 -2.52 15.69
CA LEU A 277 10.02 -1.65 14.78
C LEU A 277 9.46 -1.82 13.38
N ARG A 278 8.95 -0.74 12.79
CA ARG A 278 8.45 -0.69 11.43
C ARG A 278 9.15 0.40 10.63
N MET A 279 9.97 -0.02 9.67
CA MET A 279 10.77 0.86 8.81
C MET A 279 10.68 0.40 7.35
N THR A 280 9.50 -0.01 6.93
CA THR A 280 9.23 -0.38 5.54
C THR A 280 9.37 0.84 4.63
N TRP A 281 9.83 0.65 3.38
CA TRP A 281 10.03 1.76 2.42
C TRP A 281 10.97 2.85 2.95
N ASN A 282 12.22 2.47 3.23
CA ASN A 282 13.29 3.39 3.60
C ASN A 282 14.55 3.13 2.76
N ALA A 283 15.63 3.80 3.09
CA ALA A 283 16.93 3.68 2.44
C ALA A 283 18.03 3.13 3.37
N LEU A 284 17.63 2.29 4.33
CA LEU A 284 18.57 1.70 5.30
C LEU A 284 19.69 0.95 4.59
N LYS A 285 20.93 1.16 5.04
CA LYS A 285 22.13 0.44 4.59
C LYS A 285 22.49 -0.72 5.50
N SER A 286 22.23 -0.57 6.78
CA SER A 286 22.42 -1.57 7.84
C SER A 286 21.45 -1.32 8.98
N ILE A 287 21.24 -2.32 9.83
CA ILE A 287 20.46 -2.19 11.05
C ILE A 287 21.05 -3.07 12.15
N ASP A 288 21.15 -2.52 13.37
CA ASP A 288 21.56 -3.26 14.57
C ASP A 288 20.42 -3.24 15.60
N VAL A 289 19.86 -4.40 15.89
CA VAL A 289 18.81 -4.61 16.90
C VAL A 289 19.26 -5.49 18.05
N THR A 290 20.58 -5.73 18.19
CA THR A 290 21.15 -6.62 19.22
C THR A 290 20.94 -6.09 20.66
N LYS A 291 20.58 -4.80 20.79
CA LYS A 291 20.29 -4.14 22.09
C LYS A 291 18.79 -4.08 22.42
N ASN A 292 17.93 -4.66 21.57
CA ASN A 292 16.47 -4.59 21.70
C ASN A 292 15.87 -5.99 21.99
N PRO A 293 16.16 -6.62 23.13
CA PRO A 293 15.76 -8.02 23.41
C PRO A 293 14.25 -8.22 23.61
N GLU A 294 13.49 -7.14 23.75
CA GLU A 294 12.04 -7.18 23.89
C GLU A 294 11.31 -7.19 22.53
N LEU A 295 12.05 -7.12 21.41
CA LEU A 295 11.49 -7.01 20.07
C LEU A 295 10.65 -8.24 19.73
N THR A 296 9.40 -8.00 19.30
CA THR A 296 8.41 -9.01 18.87
C THR A 296 8.09 -8.88 17.40
N HIS A 297 8.10 -7.67 16.85
CA HIS A 297 7.80 -7.37 15.45
C HIS A 297 8.93 -6.55 14.82
N PHE A 298 9.51 -7.09 13.76
CA PHE A 298 10.65 -6.49 13.07
C PHE A 298 10.37 -6.38 11.57
N PHE A 299 10.03 -5.18 11.08
CA PHE A 299 9.60 -4.93 9.71
C PHE A 299 10.50 -3.90 9.04
N VAL A 300 11.39 -4.39 8.17
CA VAL A 300 12.36 -3.58 7.40
C VAL A 300 12.28 -3.88 5.90
N ARG A 301 11.12 -4.33 5.43
CA ARG A 301 10.85 -4.62 4.03
C ARG A 301 11.05 -3.39 3.15
N LYS A 302 11.43 -3.59 1.86
CA LYS A 302 11.62 -2.50 0.89
C LYS A 302 12.66 -1.46 1.33
N ASN A 303 13.78 -1.96 1.76
CA ASN A 303 15.00 -1.21 1.98
C ASN A 303 16.06 -1.70 0.98
N PRO A 304 16.07 -1.21 -0.26
CA PRO A 304 16.86 -1.80 -1.35
C PRO A 304 18.38 -1.66 -1.17
N GLU A 305 18.83 -0.82 -0.25
CA GLU A 305 20.24 -0.66 0.10
C GLU A 305 20.64 -1.43 1.36
N LEU A 306 19.68 -2.08 2.05
CA LEU A 306 19.95 -2.86 3.26
C LEU A 306 20.68 -4.15 2.90
N THR A 307 21.92 -4.28 3.36
CA THR A 307 22.86 -5.37 3.00
C THR A 307 23.35 -6.12 4.23
N GLY A 308 24.00 -7.28 3.97
CA GLY A 308 24.65 -8.08 5.01
C GLY A 308 23.71 -8.99 5.78
N VAL A 309 24.22 -9.56 6.85
CA VAL A 309 23.47 -10.45 7.75
C VAL A 309 22.83 -9.61 8.85
N ILE A 310 21.52 -9.75 9.06
CA ILE A 310 20.84 -9.15 10.22
C ILE A 310 21.01 -10.07 11.42
N ASP A 311 21.61 -9.56 12.48
CA ASP A 311 21.80 -10.30 13.72
C ASP A 311 20.56 -10.18 14.63
N LEU A 312 19.76 -11.24 14.66
CA LEU A 312 18.57 -11.37 15.49
C LEU A 312 18.78 -12.28 16.71
N SER A 313 20.02 -12.74 16.95
CA SER A 313 20.32 -13.74 17.98
C SER A 313 19.87 -13.35 19.40
N ASN A 314 19.81 -12.05 19.70
CA ASN A 314 19.34 -11.55 21.00
C ASN A 314 17.83 -11.26 21.05
N ASN A 315 17.11 -11.32 19.91
CA ASN A 315 15.71 -10.94 19.81
C ASN A 315 14.80 -12.18 19.92
N THR A 316 14.97 -12.94 20.99
CA THR A 316 14.34 -14.26 21.19
C THR A 316 12.82 -14.21 21.41
N LYS A 317 12.24 -13.02 21.54
CA LYS A 317 10.78 -12.79 21.64
C LYS A 317 10.12 -12.49 20.30
N LEU A 318 10.87 -12.48 19.19
CA LEU A 318 10.32 -12.23 17.86
C LEU A 318 9.20 -13.19 17.54
N VAL A 319 8.11 -12.63 17.03
CA VAL A 319 6.93 -13.31 16.49
C VAL A 319 6.93 -13.19 14.98
N GLU A 320 7.26 -12.01 14.45
CA GLU A 320 7.29 -11.76 13.01
C GLU A 320 8.56 -11.01 12.57
N VAL A 321 9.14 -11.46 11.45
CA VAL A 321 10.29 -10.85 10.78
C VAL A 321 9.96 -10.62 9.31
N TRP A 322 10.03 -9.34 8.86
CA TRP A 322 9.82 -8.95 7.47
C TRP A 322 11.02 -8.16 6.96
N CYS A 323 11.84 -8.78 6.09
CA CYS A 323 13.04 -8.17 5.50
C CYS A 323 13.08 -8.32 3.96
N ALA A 324 11.94 -8.57 3.35
CA ALA A 324 11.79 -8.76 1.91
C ALA A 324 12.15 -7.52 1.09
N GLU A 325 12.41 -7.72 -0.21
CA GLU A 325 12.76 -6.65 -1.16
C GLU A 325 13.94 -5.80 -0.68
N SER A 326 15.02 -6.48 -0.28
CA SER A 326 16.27 -5.91 0.23
C SER A 326 17.48 -6.67 -0.33
N LYS A 327 18.69 -6.28 0.03
CA LYS A 327 19.93 -7.02 -0.28
C LYS A 327 20.48 -7.76 0.95
N VAL A 328 19.61 -8.09 1.90
CA VAL A 328 19.96 -8.88 3.07
C VAL A 328 20.47 -10.25 2.62
N SER A 329 21.64 -10.68 3.13
CA SER A 329 22.28 -11.93 2.74
C SER A 329 22.09 -13.07 3.77
N GLY A 330 21.47 -12.80 4.91
CA GLY A 330 21.16 -13.80 5.93
C GLY A 330 20.48 -13.23 7.16
N LEU A 331 19.86 -14.12 7.94
CA LEU A 331 19.31 -13.85 9.27
C LEU A 331 20.05 -14.74 10.27
N ASN A 332 20.65 -14.13 11.31
CA ASN A 332 21.24 -14.89 12.41
C ASN A 332 20.17 -15.16 13.47
N LEU A 333 19.65 -16.39 13.48
CA LEU A 333 18.64 -16.90 14.43
C LEU A 333 19.24 -17.94 15.38
N SER A 334 20.51 -17.79 15.78
CA SER A 334 21.29 -18.84 16.46
C SER A 334 20.85 -19.18 17.90
N ASN A 335 20.01 -18.38 18.54
CA ASN A 335 19.44 -18.65 19.87
C ASN A 335 18.00 -19.17 19.76
N ASP A 336 17.35 -19.42 20.90
CA ASP A 336 15.96 -19.90 20.94
C ASP A 336 14.97 -18.88 20.38
N HIS A 337 14.36 -19.19 19.25
CA HIS A 337 13.30 -18.42 18.60
C HIS A 337 11.97 -19.14 18.61
N SER A 338 11.66 -19.82 19.73
CA SER A 338 10.40 -20.55 19.88
C SER A 338 9.14 -19.68 19.83
N SER A 339 9.26 -18.34 19.88
CA SER A 339 8.15 -17.42 19.68
C SER A 339 7.91 -17.07 18.21
N LEU A 340 8.87 -17.38 17.31
CA LEU A 340 8.81 -16.93 15.91
C LEU A 340 7.78 -17.76 15.13
N GLU A 341 6.77 -17.07 14.62
CA GLU A 341 5.66 -17.68 13.86
C GLU A 341 5.72 -17.34 12.37
N LYS A 342 6.35 -16.20 12.01
CA LYS A 342 6.32 -15.72 10.63
C LYS A 342 7.63 -15.10 10.17
N ILE A 343 8.11 -15.54 8.99
CA ILE A 343 9.24 -14.95 8.26
C ILE A 343 8.79 -14.58 6.85
N VAL A 344 9.03 -13.33 6.46
CA VAL A 344 8.81 -12.79 5.12
C VAL A 344 10.12 -12.17 4.62
N SER A 345 10.81 -12.86 3.70
CA SER A 345 12.16 -12.51 3.26
C SER A 345 12.37 -12.55 1.74
N TYR A 346 11.31 -12.62 0.96
CA TYR A 346 11.36 -12.75 -0.49
C TYR A 346 12.12 -11.61 -1.19
N TYR A 347 12.66 -11.91 -2.38
CA TYR A 347 13.48 -10.98 -3.17
C TYR A 347 14.62 -10.37 -2.37
N SER A 348 15.32 -11.20 -1.59
CA SER A 348 16.56 -10.85 -0.89
C SER A 348 17.74 -11.67 -1.41
N ASP A 349 18.95 -11.37 -0.96
CA ASP A 349 20.17 -12.08 -1.34
C ASP A 349 20.50 -13.27 -0.43
N ILE A 350 19.54 -13.75 0.36
CA ILE A 350 19.74 -14.86 1.30
C ILE A 350 20.00 -16.16 0.51
N GLU A 351 21.12 -16.81 0.81
CA GLU A 351 21.54 -18.08 0.20
C GLU A 351 21.24 -19.31 1.08
N SER A 352 21.10 -19.10 2.38
CA SER A 352 20.73 -20.13 3.36
C SER A 352 19.96 -19.55 4.52
N LEU A 353 19.02 -20.32 5.08
CA LEU A 353 18.19 -19.94 6.23
C LEU A 353 18.19 -21.07 7.23
N ASP A 354 18.74 -20.84 8.43
CA ASP A 354 18.74 -21.80 9.52
C ASP A 354 17.49 -21.61 10.39
N LEU A 355 16.58 -22.60 10.33
CA LEU A 355 15.32 -22.61 11.07
C LEU A 355 15.32 -23.59 12.25
N SER A 356 16.48 -24.14 12.60
CA SER A 356 16.62 -25.16 13.65
C SER A 356 16.15 -24.69 15.05
N THR A 357 16.04 -23.38 15.25
CA THR A 357 15.61 -22.74 16.51
C THR A 357 14.15 -22.23 16.46
N CYS A 358 13.40 -22.48 15.39
CA CYS A 358 12.08 -21.92 15.13
C CYS A 358 10.95 -22.97 15.11
N PRO A 359 10.71 -23.72 16.21
CA PRO A 359 9.79 -24.86 16.22
C PRO A 359 8.30 -24.47 16.07
N ASN A 360 7.95 -23.22 16.25
CA ASN A 360 6.58 -22.74 16.11
C ASN A 360 6.34 -21.92 14.84
N LEU A 361 7.30 -21.93 13.89
CA LEU A 361 7.15 -21.26 12.61
C LEU A 361 5.94 -21.83 11.87
N ARG A 362 5.00 -20.94 11.49
CA ARG A 362 3.76 -21.25 10.77
C ARG A 362 3.76 -20.74 9.34
N TYR A 363 4.43 -19.64 9.09
CA TYR A 363 4.42 -18.95 7.81
C TYR A 363 5.84 -18.62 7.36
N LEU A 364 6.24 -19.19 6.23
CA LEU A 364 7.52 -18.91 5.60
C LEU A 364 7.31 -18.46 4.15
N GLU A 365 7.62 -17.20 3.88
CA GLU A 365 7.65 -16.64 2.54
C GLU A 365 9.07 -16.21 2.18
N ALA A 366 9.71 -17.00 1.32
CA ALA A 366 11.11 -16.88 0.94
C ALA A 366 11.32 -17.16 -0.55
N HIS A 367 10.46 -16.57 -1.39
CA HIS A 367 10.53 -16.73 -2.85
C HIS A 367 11.48 -15.72 -3.50
N GLY A 368 11.99 -16.06 -4.69
CA GLY A 368 12.88 -15.16 -5.45
C GLY A 368 14.20 -14.87 -4.75
N MET A 369 14.70 -15.81 -3.98
CA MET A 369 15.99 -15.76 -3.28
C MET A 369 17.02 -16.66 -3.99
N LYS A 370 18.08 -17.05 -3.30
CA LYS A 370 19.15 -17.92 -3.83
C LYS A 370 19.28 -19.24 -3.07
N LEU A 371 18.20 -19.68 -2.43
CA LEU A 371 18.21 -20.92 -1.64
C LEU A 371 18.49 -22.13 -2.54
N THR A 372 19.43 -22.99 -2.13
CA THR A 372 19.70 -24.29 -2.77
C THR A 372 19.14 -25.46 -1.99
N SER A 373 18.86 -25.26 -0.72
CA SER A 373 18.22 -26.21 0.19
C SER A 373 17.56 -25.49 1.34
N ILE A 374 16.67 -26.15 2.06
CA ILE A 374 16.07 -25.68 3.30
C ILE A 374 15.83 -26.86 4.24
N ASP A 375 16.16 -26.71 5.52
CA ASP A 375 15.89 -27.70 6.57
C ASP A 375 14.64 -27.31 7.35
N LEU A 376 13.57 -28.09 7.23
CA LEU A 376 12.27 -27.89 7.89
C LEU A 376 12.02 -28.89 9.02
N THR A 377 13.05 -29.67 9.44
CA THR A 377 12.89 -30.77 10.42
C THR A 377 12.35 -30.31 11.78
N GLN A 378 12.54 -29.04 12.14
CA GLN A 378 12.03 -28.46 13.39
C GLN A 378 10.70 -27.71 13.22
N CYS A 379 10.21 -27.52 11.97
CA CYS A 379 9.07 -26.65 11.68
C CYS A 379 7.73 -27.40 11.67
N SER A 380 7.42 -28.15 12.74
CA SER A 380 6.24 -29.03 12.79
C SER A 380 4.89 -28.30 12.82
N LYS A 381 4.89 -26.98 12.98
CA LYS A 381 3.72 -26.10 12.96
C LYS A 381 3.53 -25.36 11.65
N LEU A 382 4.42 -25.62 10.67
CA LEU A 382 4.39 -24.94 9.39
C LEU A 382 3.05 -25.18 8.70
N ASP A 383 2.39 -24.09 8.31
CA ASP A 383 1.09 -24.03 7.67
C ASP A 383 1.21 -23.54 6.22
N TYR A 384 1.98 -22.47 6.02
CA TYR A 384 2.23 -21.83 4.71
C TYR A 384 3.69 -21.85 4.35
N LEU A 385 4.04 -22.43 3.19
CA LEU A 385 5.41 -22.53 2.68
C LEU A 385 5.48 -22.00 1.24
N TRP A 386 6.08 -20.79 1.06
CA TRP A 386 6.26 -20.16 -0.24
C TRP A 386 7.74 -19.98 -0.56
N LEU A 387 8.27 -20.83 -1.45
CA LEU A 387 9.69 -20.89 -1.83
C LEU A 387 9.90 -20.78 -3.35
N LYS A 388 8.96 -20.19 -4.09
CA LYS A 388 9.05 -20.05 -5.55
C LYS A 388 10.34 -19.37 -5.99
N PHE A 389 10.80 -19.70 -7.21
CA PHE A 389 11.93 -19.04 -7.86
C PHE A 389 13.21 -19.04 -7.02
N ASN A 390 13.58 -20.18 -6.51
CA ASN A 390 14.85 -20.46 -5.87
C ASN A 390 15.67 -21.48 -6.71
N ALA A 391 16.65 -22.12 -6.11
CA ALA A 391 17.45 -23.19 -6.74
C ALA A 391 17.41 -24.51 -5.95
N ILE A 392 16.32 -24.74 -5.21
CA ILE A 392 16.13 -25.90 -4.33
C ILE A 392 16.05 -27.17 -5.16
N THR A 393 16.82 -28.18 -4.78
CA THR A 393 16.87 -29.47 -5.48
C THR A 393 16.10 -30.58 -4.77
N GLU A 394 15.92 -30.45 -3.46
CA GLU A 394 15.24 -31.43 -2.60
C GLU A 394 14.39 -30.67 -1.56
N LEU A 395 13.19 -31.17 -1.28
CA LEU A 395 12.29 -30.62 -0.26
C LEU A 395 11.72 -31.77 0.56
N ASP A 396 12.05 -31.79 1.86
CA ASP A 396 11.53 -32.77 2.83
C ASP A 396 10.47 -32.13 3.72
N LEU A 397 9.22 -32.61 3.60
CA LEU A 397 8.07 -32.16 4.38
C LEU A 397 7.60 -33.19 5.41
N THR A 398 8.41 -34.25 5.69
CA THR A 398 8.07 -35.32 6.62
C THR A 398 7.64 -34.80 8.00
N ASN A 399 8.23 -33.73 8.45
CA ASN A 399 7.96 -33.13 9.76
C ASN A 399 6.96 -31.94 9.73
N CYS A 400 6.25 -31.70 8.61
CA CYS A 400 5.32 -30.58 8.44
C CYS A 400 3.85 -31.05 8.27
N PRO A 401 3.26 -31.80 9.24
CA PRO A 401 1.93 -32.38 9.07
C PRO A 401 0.78 -31.36 9.10
N GLU A 402 1.03 -30.14 9.56
CA GLU A 402 0.02 -29.08 9.63
C GLU A 402 -0.05 -28.26 8.33
N VAL A 403 0.86 -28.45 7.36
CA VAL A 403 0.94 -27.61 6.15
C VAL A 403 -0.33 -27.72 5.31
N THR A 404 -0.88 -26.55 4.98
CA THR A 404 -2.08 -26.40 4.15
C THR A 404 -1.76 -25.83 2.77
N GLU A 405 -0.67 -25.09 2.63
CA GLU A 405 -0.29 -24.45 1.38
C GLU A 405 1.21 -24.58 1.12
N VAL A 406 1.57 -25.16 -0.03
CA VAL A 406 2.95 -25.30 -0.51
C VAL A 406 3.07 -24.71 -1.91
N GLN A 407 3.85 -23.63 -2.05
CA GLN A 407 4.16 -22.98 -3.32
C GLN A 407 5.67 -22.99 -3.54
N VAL A 408 6.15 -23.88 -4.38
CA VAL A 408 7.60 -24.11 -4.62
C VAL A 408 7.96 -24.13 -6.10
N GLY A 409 7.13 -23.53 -6.94
CA GLY A 409 7.36 -23.44 -8.38
C GLY A 409 8.64 -22.70 -8.74
N GLY A 410 9.20 -23.01 -9.92
CA GLY A 410 10.41 -22.39 -10.41
C GLY A 410 11.68 -22.77 -9.63
N ASN A 411 11.77 -24.00 -9.18
CA ASN A 411 12.93 -24.59 -8.51
C ASN A 411 13.57 -25.72 -9.37
N LYS A 412 14.28 -26.65 -8.74
CA LYS A 412 14.95 -27.80 -9.40
C LYS A 412 14.62 -29.12 -8.69
N ILE A 413 13.46 -29.20 -8.04
CA ILE A 413 13.05 -30.35 -7.24
C ILE A 413 12.83 -31.55 -8.17
N GLY A 414 13.50 -32.66 -7.88
CA GLY A 414 13.46 -33.86 -8.71
C GLY A 414 12.38 -34.88 -8.32
N SER A 415 12.00 -34.92 -7.05
CA SER A 415 10.92 -35.74 -6.49
C SER A 415 10.29 -35.02 -5.30
N LEU A 416 9.02 -35.32 -5.00
CA LEU A 416 8.30 -34.75 -3.86
C LEU A 416 7.38 -35.79 -3.23
N ASP A 417 7.50 -35.94 -1.91
CA ASP A 417 6.61 -36.82 -1.11
C ASP A 417 5.71 -35.96 -0.20
N MET A 418 4.41 -35.96 -0.49
CA MET A 418 3.37 -35.25 0.27
C MET A 418 2.58 -36.18 1.21
N SER A 419 2.92 -37.45 1.31
CA SER A 419 2.17 -38.43 2.12
C SER A 419 2.10 -38.11 3.62
N HIS A 420 2.98 -37.22 4.09
CA HIS A 420 3.02 -36.75 5.47
C HIS A 420 2.24 -35.42 5.69
N CYS A 421 1.60 -34.88 4.63
CA CYS A 421 0.89 -33.60 4.63
C CYS A 421 -0.63 -33.77 4.42
N PRO A 422 -1.37 -34.43 5.34
CA PRO A 422 -2.78 -34.78 5.14
C PRO A 422 -3.71 -33.55 5.12
N ASN A 423 -3.21 -32.39 5.53
CA ASN A 423 -3.98 -31.15 5.58
C ASN A 423 -3.82 -30.25 4.35
N ILE A 424 -2.99 -30.67 3.38
CA ILE A 424 -2.69 -29.87 2.18
C ILE A 424 -3.98 -29.53 1.42
N LEU A 425 -4.16 -28.24 1.08
CA LEU A 425 -5.26 -27.69 0.29
C LEU A 425 -4.76 -27.21 -1.06
N LEU A 426 -3.60 -26.57 -1.09
CA LEU A 426 -2.98 -26.02 -2.29
C LEU A 426 -1.53 -26.52 -2.42
N LEU A 427 -1.24 -27.15 -3.54
CA LEU A 427 0.11 -27.59 -3.91
C LEU A 427 0.48 -27.02 -5.29
N GLU A 428 1.47 -26.12 -5.33
CA GLU A 428 1.98 -25.53 -6.57
C GLU A 428 3.50 -25.82 -6.67
N VAL A 429 3.86 -26.68 -7.63
CA VAL A 429 5.22 -27.15 -7.88
C VAL A 429 5.59 -26.99 -9.36
N ALA A 430 4.93 -26.10 -10.05
CA ALA A 430 5.17 -25.85 -11.47
C ALA A 430 6.61 -25.45 -11.77
N ASN A 431 7.07 -25.71 -13.00
CA ASN A 431 8.45 -25.35 -13.42
C ASN A 431 9.54 -25.92 -12.50
N ASN A 432 9.51 -27.22 -12.29
CA ASN A 432 10.53 -27.97 -11.57
C ASN A 432 11.13 -29.10 -12.44
N ALA A 433 11.81 -30.06 -11.83
CA ALA A 433 12.39 -31.21 -12.51
C ALA A 433 11.75 -32.54 -12.06
N LEU A 434 10.49 -32.49 -11.54
CA LEU A 434 9.83 -33.64 -10.96
C LEU A 434 9.70 -34.78 -11.97
N THR A 435 10.24 -35.94 -11.60
CA THR A 435 10.02 -37.20 -12.29
C THR A 435 8.97 -38.07 -11.57
N GLU A 436 8.75 -37.81 -10.28
CA GLU A 436 7.76 -38.48 -9.44
C GLU A 436 7.19 -37.52 -8.38
N VAL A 437 5.95 -37.76 -8.01
CA VAL A 437 5.27 -37.09 -6.90
C VAL A 437 4.39 -38.12 -6.19
N ASN A 438 4.45 -38.15 -4.85
CA ASN A 438 3.59 -39.00 -4.02
C ASN A 438 2.53 -38.13 -3.34
N LEU A 439 1.26 -38.29 -3.74
CA LEU A 439 0.10 -37.59 -3.20
C LEU A 439 -0.79 -38.47 -2.31
N SER A 440 -0.30 -39.66 -1.91
CA SER A 440 -1.09 -40.55 -1.08
C SER A 440 -1.46 -39.89 0.26
N GLY A 441 -2.72 -40.01 0.66
CA GLY A 441 -3.25 -39.37 1.87
C GLY A 441 -3.59 -37.88 1.75
N CYS A 442 -3.40 -37.23 0.59
CA CYS A 442 -3.75 -35.83 0.36
C CYS A 442 -5.27 -35.62 0.10
N THR A 443 -6.09 -36.13 1.01
CA THR A 443 -7.55 -36.24 0.83
C THR A 443 -8.28 -34.90 0.86
N ARG A 444 -7.58 -33.81 1.22
CA ARG A 444 -8.13 -32.46 1.28
C ARG A 444 -7.65 -31.55 0.16
N LEU A 445 -6.80 -32.06 -0.74
CA LEU A 445 -6.20 -31.27 -1.81
C LEU A 445 -7.28 -30.74 -2.77
N GLU A 446 -7.37 -29.42 -2.87
CA GLU A 446 -8.35 -28.70 -3.71
C GLU A 446 -7.70 -28.13 -4.98
N SER A 447 -6.48 -27.64 -4.88
CA SER A 447 -5.76 -27.03 -5.99
C SER A 447 -4.38 -27.66 -6.17
N LEU A 448 -4.13 -28.16 -7.40
CA LEU A 448 -2.89 -28.81 -7.76
C LEU A 448 -2.30 -28.17 -9.02
N ASP A 449 -1.05 -27.71 -8.96
CA ASP A 449 -0.29 -27.33 -10.14
C ASP A 449 1.08 -28.01 -10.18
N LEU A 450 1.20 -28.97 -11.09
CA LEU A 450 2.41 -29.73 -11.41
C LEU A 450 2.92 -29.44 -12.82
N SER A 451 2.46 -28.35 -13.43
CA SER A 451 2.79 -28.01 -14.81
C SER A 451 4.30 -27.78 -15.02
N ALA A 452 4.75 -27.99 -16.26
CA ALA A 452 6.16 -27.80 -16.64
C ALA A 452 7.14 -28.63 -15.78
N ASN A 453 6.91 -29.94 -15.73
CA ASN A 453 7.74 -30.93 -15.04
C ASN A 453 8.13 -32.09 -15.99
N GLN A 454 8.54 -33.25 -15.46
CA GLN A 454 8.96 -34.38 -16.24
C GLN A 454 8.21 -35.67 -15.86
N LEU A 455 7.00 -35.55 -15.28
CA LEU A 455 6.17 -36.67 -14.83
C LEU A 455 5.77 -37.54 -16.02
N THR A 456 5.94 -38.87 -15.83
CA THR A 456 5.50 -39.88 -16.81
C THR A 456 4.22 -40.59 -16.35
N GLU A 457 3.93 -40.56 -15.06
CA GLU A 457 2.73 -41.10 -14.42
C GLU A 457 2.30 -40.16 -13.29
N LEU A 458 1.04 -40.21 -12.90
CA LEU A 458 0.47 -39.43 -11.82
C LEU A 458 -0.70 -40.18 -11.19
N ASP A 459 -0.62 -40.44 -9.89
CA ASP A 459 -1.69 -41.03 -9.10
C ASP A 459 -2.44 -39.95 -8.31
N LEU A 460 -3.72 -39.77 -8.63
CA LEU A 460 -4.63 -38.81 -7.98
C LEU A 460 -5.70 -39.52 -7.16
N SER A 461 -5.58 -40.84 -6.94
CA SER A 461 -6.66 -41.67 -6.35
C SER A 461 -7.16 -41.17 -4.99
N ASP A 462 -6.28 -40.60 -4.15
CA ASP A 462 -6.64 -40.07 -2.82
C ASP A 462 -7.11 -38.60 -2.84
N CYS A 463 -7.06 -37.94 -4.00
CA CYS A 463 -7.33 -36.49 -4.11
C CYS A 463 -8.80 -36.18 -4.50
N ASP A 464 -9.77 -36.68 -3.72
CA ASP A 464 -11.21 -36.62 -4.06
C ASP A 464 -11.79 -35.20 -4.01
N LYS A 465 -11.08 -34.22 -3.42
CA LYS A 465 -11.52 -32.84 -3.24
C LYS A 465 -10.96 -31.87 -4.29
N LEU A 466 -10.26 -32.40 -5.29
CA LEU A 466 -9.72 -31.55 -6.35
C LEU A 466 -10.82 -30.73 -7.01
N PHE A 467 -10.61 -29.41 -7.01
CA PHE A 467 -11.38 -28.40 -7.70
C PHE A 467 -10.66 -27.95 -8.98
N SER A 468 -9.33 -27.85 -8.94
CA SER A 468 -8.49 -27.45 -10.06
C SER A 468 -7.23 -28.31 -10.11
N ALA A 469 -6.92 -28.83 -11.30
CA ALA A 469 -5.69 -29.57 -11.55
C ALA A 469 -5.02 -29.09 -12.84
N SER A 470 -3.75 -28.67 -12.74
CA SER A 470 -2.88 -28.37 -13.86
C SER A 470 -1.69 -29.33 -13.86
N VAL A 471 -1.58 -30.12 -14.94
CA VAL A 471 -0.49 -31.05 -15.20
C VAL A 471 0.11 -30.87 -16.60
N SER A 472 -0.11 -29.70 -17.18
CA SER A 472 0.37 -29.35 -18.52
C SER A 472 1.90 -29.40 -18.61
N GLU A 473 2.43 -29.55 -19.83
CA GLU A 473 3.88 -29.57 -20.09
C GLU A 473 4.64 -30.64 -19.27
N ASN A 474 4.13 -31.85 -19.32
CA ASN A 474 4.74 -33.05 -18.72
C ASN A 474 4.98 -34.17 -19.79
N LYS A 475 5.18 -35.37 -19.36
CA LYS A 475 5.40 -36.57 -20.22
C LYS A 475 4.36 -37.65 -19.94
N LEU A 476 3.21 -37.30 -19.39
CA LEU A 476 2.13 -38.23 -19.05
C LEU A 476 1.62 -38.93 -20.30
N THR A 477 1.38 -40.23 -20.20
CA THR A 477 0.84 -41.06 -21.29
C THR A 477 -0.66 -41.36 -21.08
N THR A 478 -1.12 -41.35 -19.84
CA THR A 478 -2.53 -41.49 -19.42
C THR A 478 -2.82 -40.53 -18.29
N LEU A 479 -4.09 -40.16 -18.13
CA LEU A 479 -4.53 -39.36 -16.99
C LEU A 479 -5.90 -39.83 -16.51
N ASP A 480 -5.95 -40.30 -15.25
CA ASP A 480 -7.20 -40.71 -14.59
C ASP A 480 -7.59 -39.68 -13.53
N VAL A 481 -8.65 -38.97 -13.80
CA VAL A 481 -9.28 -37.99 -12.87
C VAL A 481 -10.66 -38.47 -12.44
N SER A 482 -10.98 -39.75 -12.65
CA SER A 482 -12.28 -40.31 -12.29
C SER A 482 -12.62 -40.13 -10.81
N GLY A 483 -13.91 -40.08 -10.50
CA GLY A 483 -14.39 -39.98 -9.12
C GLY A 483 -14.16 -38.62 -8.42
N LYS A 484 -13.89 -37.56 -9.18
CA LYS A 484 -13.64 -36.19 -8.63
C LYS A 484 -14.83 -35.25 -8.93
N PRO A 485 -15.92 -35.33 -8.14
CA PRO A 485 -17.16 -34.63 -8.45
C PRO A 485 -17.06 -33.09 -8.37
N GLU A 486 -16.09 -32.57 -7.62
CA GLU A 486 -15.86 -31.15 -7.42
C GLU A 486 -14.85 -30.55 -8.43
N LEU A 487 -14.25 -31.38 -9.31
CA LEU A 487 -13.28 -30.91 -10.31
C LEU A 487 -13.96 -30.02 -11.36
N VAL A 488 -13.53 -28.77 -11.44
CA VAL A 488 -14.07 -27.74 -12.36
C VAL A 488 -13.10 -27.47 -13.51
N VAL A 489 -11.81 -27.43 -13.23
CA VAL A 489 -10.75 -27.10 -14.20
C VAL A 489 -9.77 -28.25 -14.29
N LEU A 490 -9.54 -28.74 -15.51
CA LEU A 490 -8.47 -29.67 -15.82
C LEU A 490 -7.62 -29.15 -16.97
N SER A 491 -6.33 -28.87 -16.70
CA SER A 491 -5.34 -28.48 -17.69
C SER A 491 -4.27 -29.56 -17.80
N CYS A 492 -4.20 -30.22 -18.94
CA CYS A 492 -3.23 -31.30 -19.20
C CYS A 492 -2.59 -31.18 -20.60
N SER A 493 -2.61 -29.99 -21.19
CA SER A 493 -2.01 -29.71 -22.50
C SER A 493 -0.51 -30.01 -22.54
N PHE A 494 0.04 -30.25 -23.74
CA PHE A 494 1.46 -30.51 -23.95
C PHE A 494 1.98 -31.70 -23.15
N ASN A 495 1.32 -32.86 -23.31
CA ASN A 495 1.72 -34.17 -22.78
C ASN A 495 1.81 -35.19 -23.92
N GLN A 496 1.76 -36.47 -23.57
CA GLN A 496 1.71 -37.60 -24.50
C GLN A 496 0.46 -38.46 -24.22
N ILE A 497 -0.59 -37.85 -23.67
CA ILE A 497 -1.77 -38.54 -23.16
C ILE A 497 -2.57 -39.13 -24.34
N ALA A 498 -2.75 -40.41 -24.33
CA ALA A 498 -3.57 -41.14 -25.28
C ALA A 498 -5.00 -41.40 -24.76
N GLU A 499 -5.18 -41.38 -23.43
CA GLU A 499 -6.47 -41.62 -22.77
C GLU A 499 -6.63 -40.74 -21.55
N ILE A 500 -7.80 -40.07 -21.42
CA ILE A 500 -8.22 -39.33 -20.21
C ILE A 500 -9.50 -39.94 -19.71
N ASN A 501 -9.52 -40.31 -18.42
CA ASN A 501 -10.71 -40.82 -17.75
C ASN A 501 -11.35 -39.70 -16.88
N THR A 502 -12.51 -39.20 -17.28
CA THR A 502 -13.28 -38.14 -16.59
C THR A 502 -14.54 -38.66 -15.91
N GLU A 503 -14.70 -39.98 -15.76
CA GLU A 503 -15.91 -40.59 -15.17
C GLU A 503 -16.14 -40.04 -13.75
N GLY A 504 -17.35 -39.50 -13.50
CA GLY A 504 -17.73 -38.91 -12.18
C GLY A 504 -17.33 -37.46 -11.95
N CYS A 505 -16.62 -36.83 -12.89
CA CYS A 505 -16.28 -35.40 -12.83
C CYS A 505 -17.50 -34.56 -13.24
N ARG A 506 -18.50 -34.46 -12.36
CA ARG A 506 -19.81 -33.87 -12.68
C ARG A 506 -19.81 -32.35 -12.77
N ASP A 507 -18.81 -31.71 -12.16
CA ASP A 507 -18.66 -30.25 -12.11
C ASP A 507 -17.63 -29.73 -13.12
N LEU A 508 -17.04 -30.61 -13.94
CA LEU A 508 -16.04 -30.24 -14.95
C LEU A 508 -16.65 -29.26 -15.96
N ARG A 509 -16.01 -28.05 -16.04
CA ARG A 509 -16.42 -26.94 -16.93
C ARG A 509 -15.37 -26.65 -17.99
N TRP A 510 -14.11 -26.71 -17.62
CA TRP A 510 -13.00 -26.33 -18.48
C TRP A 510 -12.02 -27.49 -18.59
N LEU A 511 -11.85 -27.99 -19.82
CA LEU A 511 -10.87 -29.04 -20.13
C LEU A 511 -9.93 -28.52 -21.23
N TYR A 512 -8.66 -28.35 -20.85
CA TYR A 512 -7.57 -27.98 -21.74
C TYR A 512 -6.62 -29.17 -21.90
N ALA A 513 -6.67 -29.81 -23.07
CA ALA A 513 -5.91 -31.02 -23.38
C ALA A 513 -5.24 -30.97 -24.77
N ASP A 514 -4.85 -29.76 -25.19
CA ASP A 514 -4.18 -29.52 -26.46
C ASP A 514 -2.84 -30.24 -26.53
N ASN A 515 -2.38 -30.53 -27.76
CA ASN A 515 -1.05 -31.07 -27.99
C ASN A 515 -0.79 -32.34 -27.19
N ASN A 516 -1.67 -33.34 -27.37
CA ASN A 516 -1.61 -34.68 -26.80
C ASN A 516 -1.71 -35.76 -27.91
N LYS A 517 -2.01 -36.98 -27.54
CA LYS A 517 -2.17 -38.13 -28.46
C LYS A 517 -3.53 -38.79 -28.32
N LEU A 518 -4.56 -38.00 -27.91
CA LEU A 518 -5.91 -38.53 -27.74
C LEU A 518 -6.46 -39.02 -29.08
N THR A 519 -6.95 -40.27 -29.13
CA THR A 519 -7.59 -40.86 -30.31
C THR A 519 -9.09 -40.93 -30.16
N HIS A 520 -9.57 -40.99 -28.92
CA HIS A 520 -10.99 -41.08 -28.58
C HIS A 520 -11.27 -40.32 -27.28
N LEU A 521 -12.43 -39.62 -27.20
CA LEU A 521 -12.84 -38.93 -25.98
C LEU A 521 -14.37 -38.89 -25.90
N ASP A 522 -14.95 -39.41 -24.81
CA ASP A 522 -16.39 -39.35 -24.51
C ASP A 522 -16.64 -38.42 -23.30
N LEU A 523 -17.27 -37.29 -23.52
CA LEU A 523 -17.57 -36.27 -22.51
C LEU A 523 -19.08 -36.10 -22.24
N ARG A 524 -19.95 -36.95 -22.81
CA ARG A 524 -21.40 -36.84 -22.67
C ARG A 524 -21.88 -36.90 -21.21
N ALA A 525 -21.12 -37.52 -20.32
CA ALA A 525 -21.43 -37.51 -18.90
C ALA A 525 -21.04 -36.23 -18.14
N ASN A 526 -20.20 -35.38 -18.75
CA ASN A 526 -19.68 -34.13 -18.15
C ASN A 526 -20.53 -32.93 -18.59
N THR A 527 -21.80 -32.94 -18.24
CA THR A 527 -22.85 -32.05 -18.79
C THR A 527 -22.69 -30.57 -18.47
N LYS A 528 -21.74 -30.20 -17.60
CA LYS A 528 -21.44 -28.81 -17.24
C LYS A 528 -20.28 -28.19 -18.03
N ILE A 529 -19.70 -28.92 -18.98
CA ILE A 529 -18.59 -28.42 -19.79
C ILE A 529 -19.03 -27.17 -20.56
N GLU A 530 -18.23 -26.11 -20.43
CA GLU A 530 -18.37 -24.82 -21.05
C GLU A 530 -17.29 -24.57 -22.12
N GLU A 531 -16.06 -25.03 -21.87
CA GLU A 531 -14.90 -24.84 -22.77
C GLU A 531 -14.12 -26.14 -22.94
N LEU A 532 -13.81 -26.45 -24.20
CA LEU A 532 -12.98 -27.59 -24.60
C LEU A 532 -11.87 -27.14 -25.53
N ALA A 533 -10.62 -27.26 -25.11
CA ALA A 533 -9.45 -27.10 -25.94
C ALA A 533 -8.79 -28.47 -26.16
N LEU A 534 -8.93 -29.00 -27.37
CA LEU A 534 -8.46 -30.31 -27.80
C LEU A 534 -7.59 -30.20 -29.07
N THR A 535 -7.04 -29.03 -29.34
CA THR A 535 -6.23 -28.73 -30.53
C THR A 535 -5.02 -29.64 -30.63
N ASN A 536 -4.67 -30.07 -31.85
CA ASN A 536 -3.46 -30.87 -32.13
C ASN A 536 -3.42 -32.17 -31.31
N ASN A 537 -4.47 -32.98 -31.46
CA ASN A 537 -4.51 -34.39 -31.01
C ASN A 537 -4.62 -35.34 -32.21
N GLU A 538 -4.88 -36.61 -31.96
CA GLU A 538 -5.07 -37.64 -32.97
C GLU A 538 -6.52 -38.16 -32.96
N LEU A 539 -7.50 -37.31 -32.52
CA LEU A 539 -8.90 -37.71 -32.32
C LEU A 539 -9.54 -38.18 -33.62
N GLU A 540 -9.93 -39.44 -33.62
CA GLU A 540 -10.80 -40.03 -34.66
C GLU A 540 -12.26 -39.98 -34.23
N GLU A 541 -12.56 -40.01 -32.93
CA GLU A 541 -13.88 -39.94 -32.35
C GLU A 541 -13.93 -38.98 -31.15
N LEU A 542 -14.87 -38.03 -31.19
CA LEU A 542 -15.18 -37.08 -30.11
C LEU A 542 -16.69 -37.06 -29.86
N LEU A 543 -17.10 -37.45 -28.65
CA LEU A 543 -18.51 -37.56 -28.25
C LEU A 543 -18.85 -36.42 -27.28
N VAL A 544 -19.53 -35.39 -27.79
CA VAL A 544 -19.88 -34.14 -27.07
C VAL A 544 -21.36 -33.77 -27.21
N SER A 545 -22.18 -34.63 -27.84
CA SER A 545 -23.61 -34.37 -28.02
C SER A 545 -24.33 -34.22 -26.66
N GLY A 546 -25.27 -33.27 -26.58
CA GLY A 546 -26.05 -32.98 -25.37
C GLY A 546 -25.32 -32.13 -24.29
N LEU A 547 -24.16 -31.55 -24.61
CA LEU A 547 -23.49 -30.61 -23.73
C LEU A 547 -24.12 -29.21 -23.85
N GLU A 548 -25.23 -29.00 -23.14
CA GLU A 548 -26.01 -27.77 -23.22
C GLU A 548 -25.26 -26.48 -22.91
N ALA A 549 -24.24 -26.56 -22.05
CA ALA A 549 -23.44 -25.42 -21.62
C ALA A 549 -22.21 -25.13 -22.50
N LEU A 550 -21.84 -26.05 -23.39
CA LEU A 550 -20.64 -25.97 -24.23
C LEU A 550 -20.66 -24.72 -25.10
N SER A 551 -19.69 -23.84 -24.95
CA SER A 551 -19.63 -22.55 -25.61
C SER A 551 -18.41 -22.38 -26.51
N LEU A 552 -17.21 -22.68 -26.00
CA LEU A 552 -15.96 -22.59 -26.76
C LEU A 552 -15.46 -24.00 -27.12
N CYS A 553 -15.27 -24.21 -28.42
CA CYS A 553 -14.89 -25.50 -29.00
C CYS A 553 -13.65 -25.34 -29.87
N GLU A 554 -12.47 -25.78 -29.36
CA GLU A 554 -11.20 -25.78 -30.08
C GLU A 554 -10.79 -27.23 -30.40
N PHE A 555 -11.22 -27.76 -31.56
CA PHE A 555 -11.01 -29.15 -31.99
C PHE A 555 -10.11 -29.25 -33.22
N ASN A 556 -9.45 -28.15 -33.59
CA ASN A 556 -8.64 -28.10 -34.80
C ASN A 556 -7.37 -28.97 -34.74
N GLY A 557 -6.87 -29.38 -35.90
CA GLY A 557 -5.65 -30.21 -35.97
C GLY A 557 -5.85 -31.62 -35.42
N ASN A 558 -6.96 -32.30 -35.76
CA ASN A 558 -7.29 -33.67 -35.37
C ASN A 558 -7.59 -34.55 -36.62
N ASN A 559 -8.01 -35.79 -36.37
CA ASN A 559 -8.36 -36.78 -37.40
C ASN A 559 -9.89 -36.98 -37.51
N LEU A 560 -10.71 -36.01 -37.08
CA LEU A 560 -12.15 -36.14 -37.05
C LEU A 560 -12.72 -36.21 -38.49
N GLU A 561 -13.35 -37.32 -38.85
CA GLU A 561 -14.14 -37.43 -40.08
C GLU A 561 -15.60 -36.97 -39.90
N ARG A 562 -16.06 -36.98 -38.64
CA ARG A 562 -17.44 -36.61 -38.22
C ARG A 562 -17.40 -35.92 -36.87
N LEU A 563 -18.36 -35.00 -36.64
CA LEU A 563 -18.58 -34.34 -35.38
C LEU A 563 -20.08 -34.16 -35.13
N ASP A 564 -20.56 -34.59 -33.96
CA ASP A 564 -21.95 -34.46 -33.53
C ASP A 564 -22.07 -33.41 -32.43
N LEU A 565 -22.67 -32.26 -32.74
CA LEU A 565 -22.98 -31.17 -31.84
C LEU A 565 -24.49 -31.06 -31.52
N SER A 566 -25.24 -32.16 -31.73
CA SER A 566 -26.66 -32.18 -31.38
C SER A 566 -26.86 -31.90 -29.88
N GLY A 567 -27.85 -31.03 -29.56
CA GLY A 567 -28.11 -30.63 -28.18
C GLY A 567 -27.03 -29.72 -27.54
N CYS A 568 -26.27 -28.96 -28.35
CA CYS A 568 -25.28 -28.00 -27.89
C CYS A 568 -25.63 -26.53 -28.23
N PRO A 569 -26.76 -25.98 -27.71
CA PRO A 569 -27.28 -24.68 -28.12
C PRO A 569 -26.40 -23.48 -27.74
N SER A 570 -25.52 -23.66 -26.74
CA SER A 570 -24.68 -22.58 -26.23
C SER A 570 -23.38 -22.39 -27.02
N VAL A 571 -23.05 -23.24 -27.99
CA VAL A 571 -21.84 -23.10 -28.81
C VAL A 571 -21.81 -21.73 -29.44
N TYR A 572 -20.77 -20.96 -29.10
CA TYR A 572 -20.55 -19.58 -29.50
C TYR A 572 -19.39 -19.46 -30.48
N GLU A 573 -18.26 -20.13 -30.17
CA GLU A 573 -17.12 -20.21 -31.07
C GLU A 573 -16.74 -21.68 -31.34
N LEU A 574 -16.58 -22.00 -32.60
CA LEU A 574 -16.25 -23.35 -33.06
C LEU A 574 -15.06 -23.32 -34.03
N TYR A 575 -13.97 -23.95 -33.63
CA TYR A 575 -12.75 -24.12 -34.41
C TYR A 575 -12.54 -25.60 -34.71
N VAL A 576 -12.75 -26.01 -35.95
CA VAL A 576 -12.65 -27.41 -36.42
C VAL A 576 -11.74 -27.54 -37.64
N HIS A 577 -10.96 -26.51 -37.95
CA HIS A 577 -10.05 -26.51 -39.08
C HIS A 577 -8.96 -27.59 -38.95
N ASP A 578 -8.33 -27.95 -40.06
CA ASP A 578 -7.32 -29.01 -40.10
C ASP A 578 -7.87 -30.37 -39.58
N ASN A 579 -9.08 -30.75 -39.97
CA ASN A 579 -9.69 -32.04 -39.74
C ASN A 579 -10.21 -32.63 -41.08
N PRO A 580 -10.18 -33.95 -41.28
CA PRO A 580 -10.74 -34.56 -42.47
C PRO A 580 -12.31 -34.61 -42.45
N LEU A 581 -12.96 -33.64 -41.82
CA LEU A 581 -14.41 -33.58 -41.66
C LEU A 581 -15.11 -33.60 -43.04
N ALA A 582 -15.80 -34.66 -43.33
CA ALA A 582 -16.62 -34.78 -44.51
C ALA A 582 -18.06 -34.30 -44.26
N TYR A 583 -18.48 -34.33 -43.00
CA TYR A 583 -19.80 -33.89 -42.56
C TYR A 583 -19.77 -33.51 -41.09
N PHE A 584 -20.43 -32.38 -40.74
CA PHE A 584 -20.90 -32.04 -39.39
C PHE A 584 -22.06 -31.07 -39.47
N SER A 585 -22.86 -30.98 -38.41
CA SER A 585 -24.02 -30.09 -38.34
C SER A 585 -23.91 -29.17 -37.14
N VAL A 586 -24.24 -27.90 -37.33
CA VAL A 586 -24.37 -26.88 -36.28
C VAL A 586 -25.84 -26.45 -36.12
N TYR A 587 -26.77 -27.26 -36.57
CA TYR A 587 -28.20 -26.95 -36.54
C TYR A 587 -28.70 -26.57 -35.14
N ASP A 588 -28.29 -27.31 -34.12
CA ASP A 588 -28.68 -27.06 -32.73
C ASP A 588 -27.87 -25.94 -32.05
N CYS A 589 -26.81 -25.39 -32.70
CA CYS A 589 -25.92 -24.37 -32.14
C CYS A 589 -26.53 -22.96 -32.34
N ALA A 590 -27.63 -22.67 -31.63
CA ALA A 590 -28.40 -21.43 -31.82
C ALA A 590 -27.63 -20.14 -31.52
N ASN A 591 -26.61 -20.21 -30.66
CA ASN A 591 -25.79 -19.08 -30.26
C ASN A 591 -24.49 -18.91 -31.08
N LEU A 592 -24.28 -19.73 -32.12
CA LEU A 592 -23.06 -19.73 -32.92
C LEU A 592 -22.77 -18.33 -33.48
N TYR A 593 -21.64 -17.78 -33.11
CA TYR A 593 -21.18 -16.46 -33.52
C TYR A 593 -19.97 -16.53 -34.46
N GLN A 594 -19.05 -17.44 -34.21
CA GLN A 594 -17.88 -17.66 -35.05
C GLN A 594 -17.67 -19.13 -35.37
N ILE A 595 -17.32 -19.42 -36.63
CA ILE A 595 -16.96 -20.77 -37.05
C ILE A 595 -15.77 -20.74 -38.00
N ASP A 596 -14.78 -21.65 -37.71
CA ASP A 596 -13.62 -21.89 -38.56
C ASP A 596 -13.55 -23.37 -38.94
N PHE A 597 -13.78 -23.64 -40.21
CA PHE A 597 -13.71 -24.97 -40.79
C PHE A 597 -12.76 -25.06 -41.99
N ARG A 598 -11.74 -24.24 -42.01
CA ARG A 598 -10.70 -24.25 -43.05
C ARG A 598 -10.05 -25.62 -43.13
N ARG A 599 -9.58 -26.01 -44.32
CA ARG A 599 -8.87 -27.27 -44.55
C ARG A 599 -9.61 -28.52 -44.04
N THR A 600 -10.92 -28.61 -44.37
CA THR A 600 -11.73 -29.78 -44.14
C THR A 600 -12.05 -30.48 -45.48
N GLN A 601 -12.93 -31.49 -45.47
CA GLN A 601 -13.40 -32.17 -46.66
C GLN A 601 -14.90 -31.95 -46.94
N LEU A 602 -15.46 -30.86 -46.40
CA LEU A 602 -16.85 -30.51 -46.56
C LEU A 602 -17.21 -30.22 -48.02
N LYS A 603 -18.38 -30.68 -48.41
CA LYS A 603 -18.98 -30.37 -49.73
C LYS A 603 -19.94 -29.19 -49.68
N SER A 604 -20.58 -28.97 -48.54
CA SER A 604 -21.44 -27.85 -48.23
C SER A 604 -21.38 -27.53 -46.73
N MET A 605 -21.71 -26.28 -46.38
CA MET A 605 -21.90 -25.86 -44.98
C MET A 605 -23.27 -25.21 -44.85
N ASP A 606 -24.06 -25.68 -43.89
CA ASP A 606 -25.39 -25.16 -43.62
C ASP A 606 -25.40 -24.37 -42.28
N LEU A 607 -25.54 -23.07 -42.40
CA LEU A 607 -25.68 -22.09 -41.30
C LEU A 607 -27.05 -21.40 -41.33
N SER A 608 -28.03 -21.97 -42.06
CA SER A 608 -29.36 -21.38 -42.23
C SER A 608 -30.17 -21.30 -40.94
N ASN A 609 -29.81 -22.04 -39.90
CA ASN A 609 -30.44 -21.99 -38.58
C ASN A 609 -29.65 -21.12 -37.54
N ASN A 610 -28.47 -20.59 -37.92
CA ASN A 610 -27.58 -19.88 -37.00
C ASN A 610 -27.72 -18.36 -37.17
N LYS A 611 -28.76 -17.78 -36.55
CA LYS A 611 -29.13 -16.35 -36.71
C LYS A 611 -28.05 -15.37 -36.15
N ASN A 612 -27.14 -15.84 -35.32
CA ASN A 612 -26.14 -15.01 -34.62
C ASN A 612 -24.75 -15.06 -35.27
N VAL A 613 -24.56 -15.89 -36.32
CA VAL A 613 -23.24 -16.05 -36.92
C VAL A 613 -22.75 -14.75 -37.57
N ALA A 614 -21.55 -14.32 -37.22
CA ALA A 614 -20.91 -13.10 -37.70
C ALA A 614 -19.59 -13.34 -38.43
N PHE A 615 -18.88 -14.39 -38.08
CA PHE A 615 -17.54 -14.70 -38.60
C PHE A 615 -17.52 -16.13 -39.15
N ILE A 616 -17.18 -16.28 -40.43
CA ILE A 616 -17.13 -17.57 -41.14
C ILE A 616 -15.77 -17.66 -41.83
N PHE A 617 -14.98 -18.68 -41.49
CA PHE A 617 -13.70 -18.98 -42.11
C PHE A 617 -13.74 -20.38 -42.72
N GLY A 618 -13.76 -20.45 -44.06
CA GLY A 618 -13.92 -21.70 -44.81
C GLY A 618 -12.98 -21.81 -46.01
N GLU A 619 -11.84 -21.16 -46.00
CA GLU A 619 -10.83 -21.24 -47.07
C GLU A 619 -10.15 -22.60 -47.10
N GLU A 620 -9.45 -22.88 -48.21
CA GLU A 620 -8.68 -24.10 -48.42
C GLU A 620 -9.55 -25.37 -48.35
N ASN A 621 -10.83 -25.28 -48.81
CA ASN A 621 -11.78 -26.36 -48.90
C ASN A 621 -12.10 -26.69 -50.37
N PRO A 622 -11.26 -27.45 -51.08
CA PRO A 622 -11.39 -27.62 -52.52
C PRO A 622 -12.67 -28.36 -52.98
N GLN A 623 -13.35 -29.06 -52.06
CA GLN A 623 -14.61 -29.76 -52.34
C GLN A 623 -15.85 -28.94 -51.99
N LEU A 624 -15.71 -27.86 -51.23
CA LEU A 624 -16.80 -27.00 -50.77
C LEU A 624 -17.43 -26.28 -51.98
N LYS A 625 -18.72 -26.42 -52.15
CA LYS A 625 -19.45 -25.79 -53.26
C LYS A 625 -20.36 -24.69 -52.77
N THR A 626 -20.97 -24.86 -51.58
CA THR A 626 -22.02 -23.99 -51.09
C THR A 626 -21.92 -23.74 -49.62
N ILE A 627 -22.22 -22.49 -49.19
CA ILE A 627 -22.48 -22.10 -47.81
C ILE A 627 -23.90 -21.50 -47.76
N TYR A 628 -24.77 -22.06 -46.94
CA TYR A 628 -26.11 -21.51 -46.67
C TYR A 628 -26.06 -20.70 -45.37
N ILE A 629 -26.57 -19.46 -45.39
CA ILE A 629 -26.52 -18.53 -44.27
C ILE A 629 -27.91 -18.02 -43.97
N HIS A 630 -28.28 -17.87 -42.70
CA HIS A 630 -29.56 -17.27 -42.31
C HIS A 630 -29.65 -15.81 -42.80
N PRO A 631 -30.77 -15.34 -43.40
CA PRO A 631 -30.88 -13.99 -43.93
C PRO A 631 -30.70 -12.86 -42.92
N GLU A 632 -30.98 -13.11 -41.63
CA GLU A 632 -30.88 -12.15 -40.55
C GLU A 632 -29.48 -12.20 -39.82
N ALA A 633 -28.60 -13.11 -40.20
CA ALA A 633 -27.29 -13.24 -39.57
C ALA A 633 -26.47 -11.96 -39.72
N PRO A 634 -25.87 -11.43 -38.63
CA PRO A 634 -25.12 -10.16 -38.61
C PRO A 634 -23.72 -10.33 -39.21
N ILE A 635 -23.62 -10.84 -40.42
CA ILE A 635 -22.35 -11.21 -41.05
C ILE A 635 -21.39 -10.03 -41.11
N ASN A 636 -20.25 -10.21 -40.49
CA ASN A 636 -19.13 -9.26 -40.51
C ASN A 636 -18.04 -9.73 -41.47
N THR A 637 -17.71 -11.03 -41.44
CA THR A 637 -16.65 -11.60 -42.28
C THR A 637 -17.08 -12.97 -42.81
N ILE A 638 -16.95 -13.16 -44.10
CA ILE A 638 -16.98 -14.49 -44.77
C ILE A 638 -15.68 -14.61 -45.54
N SER A 639 -14.90 -15.60 -45.23
CA SER A 639 -13.67 -15.95 -45.93
C SER A 639 -13.81 -17.38 -46.47
N CYS A 640 -13.83 -17.55 -47.78
CA CYS A 640 -13.92 -18.85 -48.45
C CYS A 640 -13.28 -18.79 -49.83
N ASP A 641 -13.04 -19.96 -50.45
CA ASP A 641 -12.44 -20.04 -51.76
C ASP A 641 -13.34 -19.41 -52.84
N GLU A 642 -12.77 -18.84 -53.90
CA GLU A 642 -13.50 -18.11 -54.96
C GLU A 642 -14.54 -18.91 -55.68
N HIS A 643 -14.46 -20.25 -55.68
CA HIS A 643 -15.42 -21.13 -56.32
C HIS A 643 -16.63 -21.48 -55.50
N VAL A 644 -16.70 -21.04 -54.22
CA VAL A 644 -17.78 -21.33 -53.27
C VAL A 644 -18.93 -20.34 -53.47
N GLU A 645 -20.13 -20.85 -53.64
CA GLU A 645 -21.35 -20.04 -53.74
C GLU A 645 -21.98 -19.86 -52.34
N VAL A 646 -22.35 -18.62 -51.98
CA VAL A 646 -22.98 -18.30 -50.70
C VAL A 646 -24.43 -17.95 -50.94
N TYR A 647 -25.35 -18.66 -50.29
CA TYR A 647 -26.77 -18.47 -50.41
C TYR A 647 -27.40 -18.01 -49.07
N LEU A 648 -28.32 -17.05 -49.18
CA LEU A 648 -29.17 -16.68 -48.04
C LEU A 648 -30.40 -17.61 -48.05
N TYR A 649 -30.59 -18.37 -46.99
CA TYR A 649 -31.66 -19.36 -46.89
C TYR A 649 -32.17 -19.44 -45.45
N ASP A 650 -33.51 -19.36 -45.28
CA ASP A 650 -34.20 -19.50 -44.00
C ASP A 650 -34.88 -20.88 -43.92
N ALA A 651 -34.32 -21.76 -43.11
CA ALA A 651 -34.82 -23.10 -42.92
C ALA A 651 -36.20 -23.13 -42.20
N GLU A 652 -36.51 -22.14 -41.35
CA GLU A 652 -37.79 -22.06 -40.64
C GLU A 652 -38.94 -21.65 -41.55
N GLU A 653 -38.71 -20.74 -42.52
CA GLU A 653 -39.71 -20.31 -43.47
C GLU A 653 -40.16 -21.43 -44.43
N HIS A 654 -39.26 -22.39 -44.66
CA HIS A 654 -39.52 -23.46 -45.65
C HIS A 654 -40.00 -24.78 -45.05
N ASN A 655 -40.20 -24.86 -43.69
CA ASN A 655 -40.63 -26.07 -42.97
C ASN A 655 -39.70 -27.30 -43.19
N ASP A 656 -38.43 -27.08 -43.48
CA ASP A 656 -37.45 -28.14 -43.64
C ASP A 656 -37.01 -28.68 -42.27
N VAL A 657 -37.81 -29.57 -41.71
CA VAL A 657 -37.58 -30.21 -40.39
C VAL A 657 -36.36 -31.14 -40.39
N ASN A 658 -35.68 -31.27 -41.55
CA ASN A 658 -34.51 -32.12 -41.74
C ASN A 658 -33.34 -31.42 -42.50
N SER A 659 -33.10 -30.13 -42.23
CA SER A 659 -32.04 -29.38 -42.92
C SER A 659 -30.60 -29.84 -42.61
N GLY A 660 -30.40 -30.91 -41.87
CA GLY A 660 -29.11 -31.53 -41.71
C GLY A 660 -28.60 -32.39 -42.87
N ASN A 661 -29.35 -32.47 -44.01
CA ASN A 661 -29.05 -33.44 -45.06
C ASN A 661 -29.00 -32.83 -46.47
N TRP A 662 -28.13 -31.84 -46.68
CA TRP A 662 -27.82 -31.31 -48.01
C TRP A 662 -26.59 -31.99 -48.60
N GLY A 663 -26.69 -33.18 -49.12
CA GLY A 663 -25.60 -33.84 -49.82
C GLY A 663 -25.83 -35.33 -50.01
N ASP A 664 -26.17 -35.64 -51.23
CA ASP A 664 -26.39 -36.97 -51.84
C ASP A 664 -27.56 -37.82 -51.29
N GLU A 665 -28.36 -38.21 -52.25
CA GLU A 665 -29.39 -39.24 -52.13
C GLU A 665 -28.80 -40.54 -51.62
N ASP A 666 -28.57 -40.65 -50.26
CA ASP A 666 -28.56 -41.95 -49.59
C ASP A 666 -28.16 -41.77 -48.10
N VAL A 667 -29.13 -42.07 -47.20
CA VAL A 667 -28.99 -42.51 -45.82
C VAL A 667 -28.52 -41.43 -44.81
N ASN A 668 -29.44 -41.01 -43.92
CA ASN A 668 -29.15 -40.44 -42.63
C ASN A 668 -28.10 -41.33 -41.90
N PRO A 669 -26.86 -40.85 -41.67
CA PRO A 669 -25.82 -41.68 -41.06
C PRO A 669 -26.12 -42.13 -39.61
N TRP A 670 -27.09 -41.46 -38.95
CA TRP A 670 -27.45 -41.72 -37.57
C TRP A 670 -28.55 -42.75 -37.34
N ASP A 671 -29.24 -43.20 -38.39
CA ASP A 671 -30.29 -44.18 -38.26
C ASP A 671 -29.77 -45.62 -37.98
N ASN A 672 -28.49 -45.87 -37.93
CA ASN A 672 -27.88 -47.16 -37.69
C ASN A 672 -26.99 -47.29 -36.42
N ALA A 673 -27.04 -46.30 -35.50
CA ALA A 673 -26.38 -46.40 -34.21
C ALA A 673 -27.41 -46.54 -33.09
N ALA A 674 -27.92 -47.76 -32.90
CA ALA A 674 -28.63 -48.21 -31.70
C ALA A 674 -27.84 -49.32 -31.00
#